data_c22fb173440da937c3f5fa9e6e14959e
#
_entry.id   c22fb173440da937c3f5fa9e6e14959e
#
_cell.length_a   1.000
_cell.length_b   1.000
_cell.length_c   1.000
_cell.angle_alpha   90.00
_cell.angle_beta   90.00
_cell.angle_gamma   90.00
#
_symmetry.space_group_name_H-M   'P 1'
#
loop_
_entity.id
_entity.type
_entity.pdbx_description
1 polymer ?
#
loop_
_entity_poly.entity_id
_entity_poly.type
_entity_poly.pdbx_seq_one_letter_code
_entity_poly.pdbx_strand_id
1 'polypeptide(L)'
;MAKKLGNILDHIGGTPLVPIKRLNSNRDVQILAKLESFNPGGSVKDRPAFAMIEEGERRGQLTKEKVILEATSGNTGIGLSLVAAVKGYRILLVMSESVSEERKKVLRAMGADLVFTPAHLGTDGAIEFVYDLIREEPEKYWLADQFNNEANWRAHYDGTASEIWEQTNGNLDVIVATMGTTGTLMGLSRWFKGLKPEVEIVGVEPYLGHKIQGLKNMKESYCPGIFEKGRVDRIINIEDEEAYHMARVLAKEEGIFVGMSSGAAMTIALKIAKEMKQGRIVVILPDSGERYLSTSLFAVKEKSGIVLYNTMTRKKDEFVPIHEKRVKIYTCGPTLCQLIHIGQSRRLVFSDLLRRYLEFKGYHVTHIMNVTDLDDRTIEGADKAGQSLKDFTEGFYQEFLRDLDTLRIKRAADYPKASEYVEDMIRVAQKLMDKGYAYEKLRSVYFDISRFEDYGKLSRIDLDKIRLGKTVDLEEYEKENPRDFTLLKRASLHELKKGIFFKTRWGNIRPSWHLECPAMAMKLLGDTYDIHMSGSDLIFPHHENTIAISKAVTGKPPAHYWLHNELVMVEGKKPSRGSDHDAYTIRRILEQGYTGRVIRFWLLSRHYRKPISFSWSSLDAAKNTVAHLDLFVEKLRSSSPGGPYSEMDQLLYNLKHKFIEAMDDDLNMALALASLFEFTREVNRVMDQRGLSTLDKQKAGEGLQEINSFMDILDLEPSKPGEEVEKRVKEREEARKKKDWAAADRIRQELKDMGIEVIDTKEGPVWRMEKE
;
A
#
# COMPACT_ATOMS: atom_id res chain seq x y z
N MET A 1 -46.09 20.70 36.97
CA MET A 1 -44.96 21.06 37.84
C MET A 1 -43.80 21.48 36.95
N ALA A 2 -43.28 22.68 37.11
CA ALA A 2 -42.07 23.09 36.36
C ALA A 2 -40.90 22.16 36.76
N LYS A 3 -40.27 21.50 35.77
CA LYS A 3 -39.08 20.71 36.00
C LYS A 3 -38.01 21.61 36.64
N LYS A 4 -37.55 21.30 37.85
CA LYS A 4 -36.46 21.99 38.50
C LYS A 4 -35.29 22.01 37.52
N LEU A 5 -34.74 23.18 37.22
CA LEU A 5 -33.54 23.28 36.36
C LEU A 5 -32.41 22.55 37.08
N GLY A 6 -32.00 21.44 36.51
CA GLY A 6 -30.87 20.59 36.96
C GLY A 6 -29.54 20.99 36.31
N ASN A 7 -28.52 20.23 36.54
CA ASN A 7 -27.23 20.36 35.85
C ASN A 7 -27.11 19.35 34.70
N ILE A 8 -25.99 19.38 33.99
CA ILE A 8 -25.76 18.51 32.82
C ILE A 8 -25.78 17.00 33.16
N LEU A 9 -25.49 16.60 34.40
CA LEU A 9 -25.49 15.19 34.83
C LEU A 9 -26.91 14.61 34.89
N ASP A 10 -27.95 15.45 35.06
CA ASP A 10 -29.35 15.03 35.05
C ASP A 10 -29.83 14.57 33.66
N HIS A 11 -29.00 14.80 32.64
CA HIS A 11 -29.26 14.39 31.25
C HIS A 11 -28.50 13.12 30.85
N ILE A 12 -27.76 12.47 31.78
CA ILE A 12 -27.17 11.16 31.55
C ILE A 12 -28.29 10.09 31.52
N GLY A 13 -28.35 9.34 30.45
CA GLY A 13 -29.42 8.35 30.22
C GLY A 13 -30.58 8.92 29.44
N GLY A 14 -31.70 8.19 29.41
CA GLY A 14 -32.88 8.52 28.58
C GLY A 14 -32.57 8.57 27.08
N THR A 15 -31.59 7.81 26.63
CA THR A 15 -31.09 7.86 25.23
C THR A 15 -32.11 7.28 24.25
N PRO A 16 -32.13 7.76 22.97
CA PRO A 16 -33.07 7.29 21.96
C PRO A 16 -32.86 5.81 21.60
N LEU A 17 -33.98 5.13 21.28
CA LEU A 17 -34.02 3.82 20.65
C LEU A 17 -34.65 3.99 19.25
N VAL A 18 -33.91 3.78 18.16
CA VAL A 18 -34.37 4.05 16.79
C VAL A 18 -34.36 2.81 15.91
N PRO A 19 -35.35 2.63 15.01
CA PRO A 19 -35.38 1.48 14.12
C PRO A 19 -34.39 1.65 12.96
N ILE A 20 -33.68 0.56 12.63
CA ILE A 20 -32.85 0.43 11.44
C ILE A 20 -33.73 -0.07 10.30
N LYS A 21 -33.89 0.72 9.22
CA LYS A 21 -34.87 0.44 8.17
C LYS A 21 -34.26 0.02 6.84
N ARG A 22 -33.16 0.67 6.42
CA ARG A 22 -32.59 0.50 5.09
C ARG A 22 -31.60 -0.66 5.02
N LEU A 23 -30.83 -0.87 6.06
CA LEU A 23 -29.78 -1.90 6.11
C LEU A 23 -30.31 -3.30 6.39
N ASN A 24 -31.43 -3.42 7.05
CA ASN A 24 -32.05 -4.71 7.37
C ASN A 24 -32.82 -5.28 6.17
N SER A 25 -32.30 -6.35 5.58
CA SER A 25 -32.97 -7.05 4.47
C SER A 25 -34.09 -7.99 4.90
N ASN A 26 -34.11 -8.46 6.16
CA ASN A 26 -35.14 -9.30 6.71
C ASN A 26 -36.26 -8.43 7.30
N ARG A 27 -37.42 -8.35 6.63
CA ARG A 27 -38.55 -7.50 7.02
C ARG A 27 -39.33 -8.03 8.21
N ASP A 28 -39.19 -9.31 8.53
CA ASP A 28 -39.87 -9.96 9.65
C ASP A 28 -39.08 -9.80 10.96
N VAL A 29 -37.87 -9.29 10.90
CA VAL A 29 -37.04 -8.99 12.06
C VAL A 29 -36.86 -7.46 12.18
N GLN A 30 -37.18 -6.91 13.35
CA GLN A 30 -36.96 -5.49 13.65
C GLN A 30 -35.61 -5.29 14.37
N ILE A 31 -34.73 -4.43 13.85
CA ILE A 31 -33.50 -4.03 14.54
C ILE A 31 -33.72 -2.63 15.11
N LEU A 32 -33.48 -2.46 16.40
CA LEU A 32 -33.56 -1.21 17.14
C LEU A 32 -32.16 -0.83 17.67
N ALA A 33 -31.70 0.36 17.33
CA ALA A 33 -30.40 0.89 17.74
C ALA A 33 -30.55 1.80 18.97
N LYS A 34 -29.90 1.48 20.09
CA LYS A 34 -29.82 2.30 21.29
C LYS A 34 -28.65 3.28 21.13
N LEU A 35 -28.94 4.57 20.96
CA LEU A 35 -27.96 5.59 20.58
C LEU A 35 -27.34 6.22 21.85
N GLU A 36 -26.28 5.61 22.38
CA GLU A 36 -25.59 6.06 23.58
C GLU A 36 -24.73 7.32 23.38
N SER A 37 -24.54 7.75 22.12
CA SER A 37 -23.93 9.03 21.77
C SER A 37 -24.75 10.26 22.24
N PHE A 38 -26.02 10.07 22.59
CA PHE A 38 -26.89 11.12 23.09
C PHE A 38 -26.68 11.45 24.59
N ASN A 39 -25.83 10.71 25.30
CA ASN A 39 -25.38 11.14 26.61
C ASN A 39 -24.57 12.45 26.50
N PRO A 40 -24.55 13.32 27.55
CA PRO A 40 -23.88 14.64 27.50
C PRO A 40 -22.40 14.61 27.12
N GLY A 41 -21.64 13.62 27.59
CA GLY A 41 -20.26 13.39 27.19
C GLY A 41 -20.12 12.61 25.89
N GLY A 42 -21.24 12.27 25.20
CA GLY A 42 -21.29 11.69 23.86
C GLY A 42 -20.99 10.18 23.82
N SER A 43 -21.15 9.44 24.92
CA SER A 43 -20.95 8.00 24.89
C SER A 43 -21.66 7.25 26.03
N VAL A 44 -21.74 5.92 25.86
CA VAL A 44 -22.21 4.97 26.86
C VAL A 44 -21.45 5.06 28.21
N LYS A 45 -20.24 5.61 28.21
CA LYS A 45 -19.36 5.66 29.39
C LYS A 45 -19.73 6.75 30.39
N ASP A 46 -20.59 7.71 30.02
CA ASP A 46 -21.08 8.71 30.94
C ASP A 46 -21.85 8.07 32.10
N ARG A 47 -22.62 7.00 31.81
CA ARG A 47 -23.39 6.25 32.80
C ARG A 47 -22.51 5.59 33.86
N PRO A 48 -21.52 4.73 33.54
CA PRO A 48 -20.65 4.14 34.57
C PRO A 48 -19.76 5.19 35.23
N ALA A 49 -19.29 6.23 34.53
CA ALA A 49 -18.48 7.28 35.12
C ALA A 49 -19.26 8.00 36.26
N PHE A 50 -20.51 8.36 36.01
CA PHE A 50 -21.39 8.95 37.01
C PHE A 50 -21.65 8.01 38.17
N ALA A 51 -22.03 6.77 37.90
CA ALA A 51 -22.33 5.78 38.93
C ALA A 51 -21.12 5.42 39.80
N MET A 52 -19.92 5.29 39.24
CA MET A 52 -18.71 5.00 39.99
C MET A 52 -18.33 6.13 40.94
N ILE A 53 -18.43 7.39 40.49
CA ILE A 53 -18.14 8.56 41.33
C ILE A 53 -19.18 8.68 42.46
N GLU A 54 -20.48 8.56 42.17
CA GLU A 54 -21.57 8.57 43.14
C GLU A 54 -21.36 7.48 44.22
N GLU A 55 -21.00 6.27 43.81
CA GLU A 55 -20.76 5.17 44.72
C GLU A 55 -19.51 5.41 45.60
N GLY A 56 -18.43 5.98 44.99
CA GLY A 56 -17.23 6.37 45.75
C GLY A 56 -17.52 7.42 46.84
N GLU A 57 -18.35 8.43 46.49
CA GLU A 57 -18.83 9.43 47.46
C GLU A 57 -19.70 8.79 48.55
N ARG A 58 -20.69 7.98 48.15
CA ARG A 58 -21.63 7.32 49.04
C ARG A 58 -20.90 6.41 50.07
N ARG A 59 -19.82 5.75 49.65
CA ARG A 59 -18.98 4.91 50.53
C ARG A 59 -17.95 5.70 51.34
N GLY A 60 -17.85 7.01 51.14
CA GLY A 60 -16.85 7.85 51.77
C GLY A 60 -15.40 7.59 51.31
N GLN A 61 -15.23 6.86 50.25
CA GLN A 61 -13.92 6.54 49.66
C GLN A 61 -13.36 7.69 48.82
N LEU A 62 -14.23 8.45 48.12
CA LEU A 62 -13.90 9.64 47.38
C LEU A 62 -14.30 10.87 48.18
N THR A 63 -13.31 11.63 48.63
CA THR A 63 -13.46 12.91 49.31
C THR A 63 -12.97 14.07 48.42
N LYS A 64 -13.22 15.33 48.82
CA LYS A 64 -12.80 16.50 48.04
C LYS A 64 -11.27 16.67 47.97
N GLU A 65 -10.55 16.09 48.89
CA GLU A 65 -9.10 16.15 48.93
C GLU A 65 -8.44 15.16 47.98
N LYS A 66 -9.13 14.06 47.65
CA LYS A 66 -8.63 13.04 46.73
C LYS A 66 -8.70 13.43 45.25
N VAL A 67 -7.78 12.89 44.48
CA VAL A 67 -7.76 13.01 43.02
C VAL A 67 -8.34 11.73 42.41
N ILE A 68 -9.30 11.87 41.53
CA ILE A 68 -9.83 10.73 40.78
C ILE A 68 -8.73 10.22 39.83
N LEU A 69 -8.44 8.91 39.88
CA LEU A 69 -7.41 8.26 39.07
C LEU A 69 -8.03 7.19 38.18
N GLU A 70 -7.63 7.11 36.94
CA GLU A 70 -8.07 6.03 36.00
C GLU A 70 -7.09 5.81 34.85
N ALA A 71 -6.93 4.54 34.46
CA ALA A 71 -6.19 4.14 33.26
C ALA A 71 -7.13 4.12 32.05
N THR A 72 -7.13 5.19 31.25
CA THR A 72 -8.03 5.28 30.10
C THR A 72 -7.61 6.34 29.10
N SER A 73 -7.71 6.02 27.81
CA SER A 73 -7.49 6.94 26.69
C SER A 73 -8.77 7.30 25.94
N GLY A 74 -9.90 6.79 26.38
CA GLY A 74 -11.14 6.83 25.62
C GLY A 74 -12.31 7.49 26.32
N ASN A 75 -13.48 6.97 25.99
CA ASN A 75 -14.77 7.49 26.44
C ASN A 75 -14.94 7.52 27.96
N THR A 76 -14.34 6.57 28.71
CA THR A 76 -14.38 6.57 30.17
C THR A 76 -13.70 7.80 30.76
N GLY A 77 -12.54 8.20 30.20
CA GLY A 77 -11.84 9.41 30.63
C GLY A 77 -12.68 10.67 30.42
N ILE A 78 -13.39 10.76 29.30
CA ILE A 78 -14.29 11.88 29.02
C ILE A 78 -15.47 11.91 30.01
N GLY A 79 -16.11 10.76 30.25
CA GLY A 79 -17.21 10.65 31.20
C GLY A 79 -16.78 11.01 32.62
N LEU A 80 -15.63 10.49 33.09
CA LEU A 80 -15.08 10.81 34.41
C LEU A 80 -14.73 12.30 34.52
N SER A 81 -14.11 12.89 33.48
CA SER A 81 -13.77 14.32 33.47
C SER A 81 -15.03 15.20 33.49
N LEU A 82 -16.09 14.82 32.76
CA LEU A 82 -17.38 15.50 32.79
C LEU A 82 -17.95 15.55 34.22
N VAL A 83 -18.02 14.39 34.88
CA VAL A 83 -18.58 14.30 36.23
C VAL A 83 -17.68 15.01 37.24
N ALA A 84 -16.35 14.85 37.13
CA ALA A 84 -15.37 15.49 37.99
C ALA A 84 -15.48 17.03 37.90
N ALA A 85 -15.59 17.58 36.68
CA ALA A 85 -15.76 19.03 36.48
C ALA A 85 -17.02 19.59 37.16
N VAL A 86 -18.18 18.91 36.98
CA VAL A 86 -19.45 19.34 37.58
C VAL A 86 -19.45 19.19 39.10
N LYS A 87 -18.86 18.13 39.63
CA LYS A 87 -18.79 17.86 41.07
C LYS A 87 -17.59 18.55 41.75
N GLY A 88 -16.68 19.19 41.05
CA GLY A 88 -15.53 19.91 41.58
C GLY A 88 -14.43 18.99 42.12
N TYR A 89 -14.14 17.89 41.42
CA TYR A 89 -13.01 16.99 41.75
C TYR A 89 -11.85 17.24 40.79
N ARG A 90 -10.63 17.01 41.31
CA ARG A 90 -9.44 16.88 40.45
C ARG A 90 -9.40 15.47 39.87
N ILE A 91 -8.91 15.35 38.67
CA ILE A 91 -8.81 14.07 37.96
C ILE A 91 -7.46 13.91 37.28
N LEU A 92 -6.83 12.76 37.41
CA LEU A 92 -5.61 12.33 36.75
C LEU A 92 -5.90 11.11 35.88
N LEU A 93 -5.63 11.20 34.58
CA LEU A 93 -5.82 10.11 33.64
C LEU A 93 -4.45 9.61 33.13
N VAL A 94 -4.27 8.32 33.16
CA VAL A 94 -3.05 7.65 32.66
C VAL A 94 -3.35 6.97 31.33
N MET A 95 -2.49 7.19 30.34
CA MET A 95 -2.68 6.62 29.00
C MET A 95 -1.37 6.43 28.24
N SER A 96 -1.37 5.56 27.25
CA SER A 96 -0.23 5.38 26.33
C SER A 96 0.07 6.65 25.54
N GLU A 97 1.35 6.95 25.28
CA GLU A 97 1.80 8.04 24.38
C GLU A 97 1.21 7.93 22.95
N SER A 98 0.88 6.72 22.50
CA SER A 98 0.33 6.44 21.18
C SER A 98 -1.09 6.97 20.94
N VAL A 99 -1.76 7.49 21.97
CA VAL A 99 -3.10 8.07 21.88
C VAL A 99 -3.08 9.35 21.05
N SER A 100 -4.10 9.53 20.21
CA SER A 100 -4.19 10.68 19.30
C SER A 100 -4.19 12.02 20.05
N GLU A 101 -3.56 13.04 19.45
CA GLU A 101 -3.48 14.39 20.04
C GLU A 101 -4.86 15.03 20.26
N GLU A 102 -5.85 14.71 19.44
CA GLU A 102 -7.22 15.19 19.64
C GLU A 102 -7.82 14.72 20.96
N ARG A 103 -7.65 13.44 21.30
CA ARG A 103 -8.13 12.91 22.59
C ARG A 103 -7.45 13.55 23.77
N LYS A 104 -6.14 13.75 23.70
CA LYS A 104 -5.36 14.47 24.71
C LYS A 104 -5.89 15.91 24.88
N LYS A 105 -6.19 16.60 23.78
CA LYS A 105 -6.76 17.96 23.79
C LYS A 105 -8.15 18.01 24.42
N VAL A 106 -9.04 17.08 24.08
CA VAL A 106 -10.39 17.00 24.65
C VAL A 106 -10.32 16.80 26.17
N LEU A 107 -9.53 15.85 26.67
CA LEU A 107 -9.40 15.57 28.08
C LEU A 107 -8.82 16.76 28.86
N ARG A 108 -7.78 17.41 28.33
CA ARG A 108 -7.22 18.65 28.92
C ARG A 108 -8.23 19.78 28.95
N ALA A 109 -9.01 19.96 27.87
CA ALA A 109 -10.06 20.98 27.81
C ALA A 109 -11.18 20.73 28.85
N MET A 110 -11.40 19.48 29.24
CA MET A 110 -12.32 19.10 30.31
C MET A 110 -11.69 19.15 31.72
N GLY A 111 -10.45 19.64 31.83
CA GLY A 111 -9.78 19.86 33.12
C GLY A 111 -9.05 18.64 33.69
N ALA A 112 -8.80 17.59 32.89
CA ALA A 112 -8.03 16.43 33.34
C ALA A 112 -6.52 16.67 33.25
N ASP A 113 -5.79 16.30 34.28
CA ASP A 113 -4.34 16.09 34.23
C ASP A 113 -4.02 14.76 33.53
N LEU A 114 -2.97 14.74 32.70
CA LEU A 114 -2.61 13.56 31.90
C LEU A 114 -1.18 13.11 32.19
N VAL A 115 -1.01 11.80 32.42
CA VAL A 115 0.27 11.12 32.50
C VAL A 115 0.37 10.10 31.37
N PHE A 116 1.56 9.99 30.77
CA PHE A 116 1.78 9.14 29.62
C PHE A 116 2.72 7.99 29.95
N THR A 117 2.35 6.79 29.51
CA THR A 117 3.18 5.58 29.59
C THR A 117 3.77 5.25 28.21
N PRO A 118 4.91 4.51 28.13
CA PRO A 118 5.55 4.17 26.87
C PRO A 118 4.60 3.50 25.87
N ALA A 119 4.67 3.93 24.60
CA ALA A 119 3.75 3.50 23.54
C ALA A 119 3.69 1.98 23.34
N HIS A 120 4.81 1.27 23.54
CA HIS A 120 4.90 -0.18 23.34
C HIS A 120 4.18 -1.01 24.41
N LEU A 121 3.89 -0.43 25.59
CA LEU A 121 3.15 -1.09 26.67
C LEU A 121 1.62 -0.95 26.48
N GLY A 122 1.17 -0.11 25.58
CA GLY A 122 -0.25 0.06 25.29
C GLY A 122 -1.10 0.44 26.50
N THR A 123 -2.32 -0.10 26.57
CA THR A 123 -3.25 0.12 27.71
C THR A 123 -2.79 -0.60 28.97
N ASP A 124 -2.15 -1.76 28.85
CA ASP A 124 -1.72 -2.57 29.98
C ASP A 124 -0.69 -1.83 30.83
N GLY A 125 0.28 -1.15 30.20
CA GLY A 125 1.24 -0.31 30.93
C GLY A 125 0.60 0.87 31.67
N ALA A 126 -0.51 1.41 31.16
CA ALA A 126 -1.25 2.45 31.89
C ALA A 126 -2.00 1.88 33.09
N ILE A 127 -2.55 0.67 32.98
CA ILE A 127 -3.22 -0.04 34.08
C ILE A 127 -2.21 -0.35 35.20
N GLU A 128 -1.05 -0.92 34.89
CA GLU A 128 0.01 -1.21 35.82
C GLU A 128 0.45 0.04 36.60
N PHE A 129 0.71 1.12 35.84
CA PHE A 129 1.12 2.40 36.44
C PHE A 129 0.09 2.98 37.42
N VAL A 130 -1.20 2.87 37.10
CA VAL A 130 -2.28 3.34 37.99
C VAL A 130 -2.34 2.53 39.29
N TYR A 131 -2.18 1.20 39.20
CA TYR A 131 -2.13 0.36 40.41
C TYR A 131 -0.87 0.59 41.26
N ASP A 132 0.24 0.99 40.67
CA ASP A 132 1.44 1.39 41.41
C ASP A 132 1.18 2.72 42.14
N LEU A 133 0.63 3.73 41.50
CA LEU A 133 0.30 5.02 42.12
C LEU A 133 -0.66 4.87 43.30
N ILE A 134 -1.71 4.04 43.19
CA ILE A 134 -2.66 3.87 44.30
C ILE A 134 -2.04 3.11 45.48
N ARG A 135 -1.05 2.24 45.24
CA ARG A 135 -0.30 1.59 46.33
C ARG A 135 0.67 2.55 47.03
N GLU A 136 1.28 3.45 46.29
CA GLU A 136 2.25 4.42 46.83
C GLU A 136 1.57 5.57 47.55
N GLU A 137 0.47 6.09 47.05
CA GLU A 137 -0.21 7.27 47.59
C GLU A 137 -1.74 7.05 47.78
N PRO A 138 -2.19 6.08 48.62
CA PRO A 138 -3.59 5.70 48.75
C PRO A 138 -4.49 6.81 49.33
N GLU A 139 -3.92 7.72 50.12
CA GLU A 139 -4.66 8.85 50.69
C GLU A 139 -4.89 9.96 49.69
N LYS A 140 -4.05 10.07 48.67
CA LYS A 140 -4.10 11.12 47.65
C LYS A 140 -5.04 10.79 46.49
N TYR A 141 -5.08 9.51 46.12
CA TYR A 141 -5.82 9.08 44.94
C TYR A 141 -7.03 8.23 45.33
N TRP A 142 -8.05 8.30 44.51
CA TRP A 142 -9.16 7.36 44.44
C TRP A 142 -9.25 6.76 43.04
N LEU A 143 -9.11 5.46 42.93
CA LEU A 143 -9.18 4.74 41.67
C LEU A 143 -10.63 4.44 41.33
N ALA A 144 -11.10 4.86 40.16
CA ALA A 144 -12.45 4.56 39.66
C ALA A 144 -12.58 3.07 39.30
N ASP A 145 -11.49 2.46 38.79
CA ASP A 145 -11.34 1.01 38.51
C ASP A 145 -12.45 0.45 37.64
N GLN A 146 -12.59 1.02 36.44
CA GLN A 146 -13.66 0.64 35.50
C GLN A 146 -13.75 -0.84 35.14
N PHE A 147 -12.66 -1.61 35.34
CA PHE A 147 -12.62 -3.05 35.04
C PHE A 147 -13.14 -3.93 36.20
N ASN A 148 -13.10 -3.45 37.45
CA ASN A 148 -13.47 -4.24 38.61
C ASN A 148 -14.61 -3.61 39.42
N ASN A 149 -14.91 -2.33 39.22
CA ASN A 149 -15.94 -1.63 39.97
C ASN A 149 -17.36 -2.06 39.57
N GLU A 150 -18.10 -2.64 40.50
CA GLU A 150 -19.47 -3.10 40.29
C GLU A 150 -20.45 -1.96 39.85
N ALA A 151 -20.19 -0.73 40.26
CA ALA A 151 -20.99 0.41 39.85
C ALA A 151 -21.02 0.58 38.30
N ASN A 152 -19.99 0.09 37.61
CA ASN A 152 -19.95 0.09 36.15
C ASN A 152 -21.12 -0.75 35.56
N TRP A 153 -21.30 -2.00 35.98
CA TRP A 153 -22.41 -2.80 35.43
C TRP A 153 -23.76 -2.38 36.01
N ARG A 154 -23.79 -1.91 37.27
CA ARG A 154 -25.04 -1.43 37.92
C ARG A 154 -25.63 -0.23 37.20
N ALA A 155 -24.82 0.70 36.69
CA ALA A 155 -25.30 1.82 35.87
C ALA A 155 -26.12 1.38 34.65
N HIS A 156 -25.78 0.25 34.08
CA HIS A 156 -26.50 -0.34 32.94
C HIS A 156 -27.68 -1.22 33.37
N TYR A 157 -27.59 -1.86 34.53
CA TYR A 157 -28.68 -2.61 35.16
C TYR A 157 -29.84 -1.68 35.53
N ASP A 158 -29.55 -0.59 36.26
CA ASP A 158 -30.58 0.33 36.74
C ASP A 158 -31.08 1.30 35.67
N GLY A 159 -30.21 1.67 34.71
CA GLY A 159 -30.50 2.66 33.67
C GLY A 159 -30.79 2.05 32.30
N THR A 160 -29.74 1.62 31.58
CA THR A 160 -29.84 1.20 30.16
C THR A 160 -30.85 0.07 29.96
N ALA A 161 -30.89 -0.93 30.86
CA ALA A 161 -31.79 -2.07 30.76
C ALA A 161 -33.25 -1.68 30.96
N SER A 162 -33.54 -0.86 32.00
CA SER A 162 -34.90 -0.37 32.26
C SER A 162 -35.42 0.51 31.12
N GLU A 163 -34.56 1.40 30.56
CA GLU A 163 -34.92 2.21 29.41
C GLU A 163 -35.27 1.35 28.18
N ILE A 164 -34.47 0.33 27.87
CA ILE A 164 -34.73 -0.59 26.75
C ILE A 164 -36.05 -1.32 26.96
N TRP A 165 -36.30 -1.82 28.17
CA TRP A 165 -37.54 -2.48 28.50
C TRP A 165 -38.75 -1.59 28.28
N GLU A 166 -38.75 -0.37 28.81
CA GLU A 166 -39.82 0.60 28.63
C GLU A 166 -40.00 0.98 27.16
N GLN A 167 -38.94 1.26 26.42
CA GLN A 167 -38.98 1.68 25.01
C GLN A 167 -39.42 0.56 24.07
N THR A 168 -39.25 -0.71 24.45
CA THR A 168 -39.69 -1.87 23.67
C THR A 168 -41.05 -2.45 24.17
N ASN A 169 -41.60 -1.92 25.29
CA ASN A 169 -42.71 -2.53 26.03
C ASN A 169 -42.44 -4.02 26.36
N GLY A 170 -41.19 -4.35 26.70
CA GLY A 170 -40.76 -5.71 27.01
C GLY A 170 -40.70 -6.66 25.81
N ASN A 171 -40.96 -6.18 24.60
CA ASN A 171 -40.99 -7.02 23.39
C ASN A 171 -39.64 -6.93 22.68
N LEU A 172 -38.70 -7.83 23.03
CA LEU A 172 -37.41 -8.05 22.39
C LEU A 172 -36.95 -9.49 22.60
N ASP A 173 -36.14 -10.00 21.68
CA ASP A 173 -35.66 -11.37 21.64
C ASP A 173 -34.14 -11.46 21.76
N VAL A 174 -33.41 -10.49 21.24
CA VAL A 174 -31.95 -10.48 21.21
C VAL A 174 -31.38 -9.11 21.61
N ILE A 175 -30.34 -9.09 22.41
CA ILE A 175 -29.55 -7.89 22.71
C ILE A 175 -28.11 -8.10 22.24
N VAL A 176 -27.59 -7.16 21.42
CA VAL A 176 -26.22 -7.17 20.94
C VAL A 176 -25.45 -6.02 21.56
N ALA A 177 -24.35 -6.32 22.25
CA ALA A 177 -23.47 -5.33 22.84
C ALA A 177 -21.99 -5.72 22.66
N THR A 178 -21.12 -4.72 22.52
CA THR A 178 -19.67 -4.93 22.36
C THR A 178 -18.97 -5.15 23.69
N MET A 179 -17.85 -5.90 23.64
CA MET A 179 -17.04 -6.26 24.80
C MET A 179 -15.81 -5.36 24.91
N GLY A 180 -15.82 -4.47 25.91
CA GLY A 180 -14.69 -3.66 26.36
C GLY A 180 -14.46 -3.92 27.86
N THR A 181 -14.90 -3.03 28.75
CA THR A 181 -14.96 -3.29 30.19
C THR A 181 -16.04 -4.31 30.57
N THR A 182 -16.87 -4.69 29.63
CA THR A 182 -18.03 -5.58 29.78
C THR A 182 -19.18 -5.06 30.64
N GLY A 183 -19.07 -3.89 31.25
CA GLY A 183 -20.10 -3.33 32.13
C GLY A 183 -21.50 -3.26 31.50
N THR A 184 -21.60 -2.76 30.26
CA THR A 184 -22.87 -2.71 29.52
C THR A 184 -23.47 -4.10 29.34
N LEU A 185 -22.68 -5.06 28.86
CA LEU A 185 -23.13 -6.42 28.59
C LEU A 185 -23.55 -7.12 29.90
N MET A 186 -22.79 -6.95 30.97
CA MET A 186 -23.09 -7.56 32.28
C MET A 186 -24.33 -6.95 32.94
N GLY A 187 -24.51 -5.64 32.88
CA GLY A 187 -25.70 -4.97 33.39
C GLY A 187 -26.97 -5.42 32.67
N LEU A 188 -26.93 -5.41 31.33
CA LEU A 188 -28.05 -5.90 30.50
C LEU A 188 -28.34 -7.38 30.76
N SER A 189 -27.32 -8.22 30.78
CA SER A 189 -27.52 -9.65 31.03
C SER A 189 -28.15 -9.92 32.39
N ARG A 190 -27.62 -9.32 33.47
CA ARG A 190 -28.15 -9.52 34.82
C ARG A 190 -29.60 -9.11 34.92
N TRP A 191 -29.98 -8.01 34.30
CA TRP A 191 -31.36 -7.49 34.33
C TRP A 191 -32.31 -8.37 33.50
N PHE A 192 -31.97 -8.64 32.23
CA PHE A 192 -32.85 -9.38 31.33
C PHE A 192 -32.95 -10.87 31.71
N LYS A 193 -31.86 -11.53 32.10
CA LYS A 193 -31.90 -12.92 32.55
C LYS A 193 -32.68 -13.08 33.84
N GLY A 194 -32.82 -12.04 34.66
CA GLY A 194 -33.70 -12.05 35.84
C GLY A 194 -35.16 -11.87 35.54
N LEU A 195 -35.53 -11.10 34.50
CA LEU A 195 -36.91 -10.74 34.20
C LEU A 195 -37.51 -11.53 32.99
N LYS A 196 -36.70 -11.74 31.94
CA LYS A 196 -37.09 -12.44 30.70
C LYS A 196 -35.92 -13.30 30.24
N PRO A 197 -35.71 -14.51 30.84
CA PRO A 197 -34.54 -15.36 30.61
C PRO A 197 -34.33 -15.80 29.15
N GLU A 198 -35.41 -15.82 28.36
CA GLU A 198 -35.39 -16.18 26.95
C GLU A 198 -34.71 -15.15 26.04
N VAL A 199 -34.50 -13.93 26.51
CA VAL A 199 -33.75 -12.92 25.73
C VAL A 199 -32.30 -13.34 25.53
N GLU A 200 -31.91 -13.53 24.29
CA GLU A 200 -30.52 -13.90 23.94
C GLU A 200 -29.57 -12.69 24.11
N ILE A 201 -28.50 -12.89 24.88
CA ILE A 201 -27.45 -11.87 25.12
C ILE A 201 -26.23 -12.20 24.29
N VAL A 202 -25.94 -11.35 23.32
CA VAL A 202 -24.82 -11.53 22.38
C VAL A 202 -23.72 -10.52 22.64
N GLY A 203 -22.52 -11.02 22.97
CA GLY A 203 -21.29 -10.24 23.09
C GLY A 203 -20.54 -10.18 21.75
N VAL A 204 -20.10 -9.00 21.36
CA VAL A 204 -19.26 -8.82 20.18
C VAL A 204 -17.81 -8.57 20.62
N GLU A 205 -16.94 -9.51 20.26
CA GLU A 205 -15.52 -9.52 20.63
C GLU A 205 -14.64 -9.35 19.39
N PRO A 206 -13.60 -8.50 19.39
CA PRO A 206 -12.67 -8.40 18.28
C PRO A 206 -11.69 -9.59 18.28
N TYR A 207 -11.03 -9.88 17.14
CA TYR A 207 -9.91 -10.82 17.13
C TYR A 207 -8.68 -10.24 17.86
N LEU A 208 -7.76 -11.10 18.32
CA LEU A 208 -6.51 -10.67 18.94
C LEU A 208 -5.67 -9.80 17.98
N GLY A 209 -5.10 -8.72 18.50
CA GLY A 209 -4.31 -7.77 17.71
C GLY A 209 -5.14 -6.75 16.92
N HIS A 210 -6.42 -6.61 17.21
CA HIS A 210 -7.34 -5.68 16.61
C HIS A 210 -6.97 -4.20 16.85
N LYS A 211 -7.60 -3.32 16.04
CA LYS A 211 -7.48 -1.86 16.16
C LYS A 211 -8.81 -1.17 16.44
N ILE A 212 -9.86 -1.92 16.77
CA ILE A 212 -11.17 -1.39 17.13
C ILE A 212 -11.11 -0.75 18.49
N GLN A 213 -11.11 0.58 18.54
CA GLN A 213 -11.01 1.31 19.78
C GLN A 213 -12.25 1.12 20.66
N GLY A 214 -12.03 0.92 21.96
CA GLY A 214 -13.09 0.70 22.96
C GLY A 214 -13.53 -0.75 23.13
N LEU A 215 -13.05 -1.68 22.30
CA LEU A 215 -13.23 -3.12 22.46
C LEU A 215 -11.98 -3.76 23.08
N LYS A 216 -12.17 -4.96 23.63
CA LYS A 216 -11.12 -5.80 24.19
C LYS A 216 -11.42 -7.26 23.91
N ASN A 217 -10.40 -8.03 23.55
CA ASN A 217 -10.52 -9.50 23.50
C ASN A 217 -10.29 -10.07 24.90
N MET A 218 -11.15 -10.96 25.36
CA MET A 218 -11.09 -11.51 26.72
C MET A 218 -9.90 -12.46 26.95
N LYS A 219 -9.10 -12.72 25.92
CA LYS A 219 -7.82 -13.46 26.04
C LYS A 219 -6.61 -12.53 26.11
N GLU A 220 -6.81 -11.22 26.15
CA GLU A 220 -5.74 -10.26 26.44
C GLU A 220 -5.31 -10.33 27.91
N SER A 221 -4.18 -9.68 28.26
CA SER A 221 -3.50 -9.83 29.56
C SER A 221 -4.41 -9.57 30.78
N TYR A 222 -5.31 -8.57 30.67
CA TYR A 222 -6.19 -8.20 31.79
C TYR A 222 -7.66 -8.34 31.40
N CYS A 223 -8.26 -9.49 31.78
CA CYS A 223 -9.70 -9.71 31.68
C CYS A 223 -10.43 -8.90 32.78
N PRO A 224 -11.51 -8.14 32.45
CA PRO A 224 -12.28 -7.40 33.45
C PRO A 224 -12.82 -8.32 34.57
N GLY A 225 -12.61 -7.95 35.84
CA GLY A 225 -13.08 -8.74 36.98
C GLY A 225 -14.60 -8.76 37.11
N ILE A 226 -15.31 -7.78 36.51
CA ILE A 226 -16.78 -7.78 36.46
C ILE A 226 -17.37 -8.72 35.41
N PHE A 227 -16.54 -9.32 34.54
CA PHE A 227 -16.99 -10.19 33.45
C PHE A 227 -17.32 -11.61 33.95
N GLU A 228 -18.54 -12.05 33.73
CA GLU A 228 -19.01 -13.42 33.95
C GLU A 228 -19.42 -14.06 32.63
N LYS A 229 -18.54 -14.91 32.08
CA LYS A 229 -18.74 -15.54 30.77
C LYS A 229 -20.07 -16.33 30.67
N GLY A 230 -20.47 -16.99 31.78
CA GLY A 230 -21.70 -17.80 31.83
C GLY A 230 -23.01 -16.99 31.72
N ARG A 231 -22.94 -15.65 31.72
CA ARG A 231 -24.09 -14.77 31.53
C ARG A 231 -24.28 -14.31 30.08
N VAL A 232 -23.42 -14.71 29.17
CA VAL A 232 -23.49 -14.36 27.76
C VAL A 232 -23.81 -15.61 26.97
N ASP A 233 -24.90 -15.59 26.20
CA ASP A 233 -25.37 -16.77 25.47
C ASP A 233 -24.48 -17.05 24.25
N ARG A 234 -24.05 -15.98 23.53
CA ARG A 234 -23.15 -16.11 22.36
C ARG A 234 -22.10 -15.02 22.41
N ILE A 235 -20.84 -15.39 22.07
CA ILE A 235 -19.75 -14.43 21.80
C ILE A 235 -19.33 -14.62 20.36
N ILE A 236 -19.39 -13.54 19.57
CA ILE A 236 -19.10 -13.57 18.15
C ILE A 236 -17.95 -12.63 17.83
N ASN A 237 -16.92 -13.17 17.19
CA ASN A 237 -15.74 -12.39 16.80
C ASN A 237 -15.99 -11.57 15.52
N ILE A 238 -15.31 -10.42 15.42
CA ILE A 238 -15.40 -9.49 14.31
C ILE A 238 -14.03 -8.98 13.86
N GLU A 239 -13.87 -8.80 12.56
CA GLU A 239 -12.69 -8.18 11.94
C GLU A 239 -12.80 -6.65 11.93
N ASP A 240 -11.64 -5.97 11.99
CA ASP A 240 -11.56 -4.51 12.03
C ASP A 240 -12.27 -3.86 10.84
N GLU A 241 -12.02 -4.35 9.63
CA GLU A 241 -12.58 -3.74 8.41
C GLU A 241 -14.10 -3.96 8.28
N GLU A 242 -14.63 -5.08 8.77
CA GLU A 242 -16.09 -5.30 8.84
C GLU A 242 -16.75 -4.23 9.74
N ALA A 243 -16.16 -3.97 10.91
CA ALA A 243 -16.64 -2.95 11.84
C ALA A 243 -16.55 -1.54 11.24
N TYR A 244 -15.42 -1.19 10.60
CA TYR A 244 -15.20 0.11 9.98
C TYR A 244 -16.14 0.33 8.79
N HIS A 245 -16.28 -0.66 7.93
CA HIS A 245 -17.20 -0.60 6.80
C HIS A 245 -18.64 -0.33 7.28
N MET A 246 -19.11 -1.05 8.29
CA MET A 246 -20.47 -0.90 8.79
C MET A 246 -20.70 0.47 9.46
N ALA A 247 -19.73 1.02 10.18
CA ALA A 247 -19.85 2.38 10.73
C ALA A 247 -20.02 3.43 9.62
N ARG A 248 -19.26 3.30 8.52
CA ARG A 248 -19.41 4.15 7.32
C ARG A 248 -20.78 3.97 6.63
N VAL A 249 -21.24 2.73 6.55
CA VAL A 249 -22.56 2.41 5.94
C VAL A 249 -23.71 2.96 6.78
N LEU A 250 -23.66 2.84 8.12
CA LEU A 250 -24.65 3.43 9.04
C LEU A 250 -24.79 4.95 8.83
N ALA A 251 -23.67 5.65 8.68
CA ALA A 251 -23.70 7.09 8.42
C ALA A 251 -24.37 7.43 7.07
N LYS A 252 -24.06 6.67 6.00
CA LYS A 252 -24.57 6.93 4.64
C LYS A 252 -26.01 6.51 4.43
N GLU A 253 -26.39 5.34 4.97
CA GLU A 253 -27.66 4.73 4.66
C GLU A 253 -28.76 5.02 5.70
N GLU A 254 -28.40 5.14 6.98
CA GLU A 254 -29.34 5.39 8.08
C GLU A 254 -29.21 6.80 8.68
N GLY A 255 -28.18 7.57 8.29
CA GLY A 255 -27.87 8.89 8.86
C GLY A 255 -27.36 8.83 10.31
N ILE A 256 -26.87 7.66 10.75
CA ILE A 256 -26.41 7.40 12.12
C ILE A 256 -24.89 7.44 12.13
N PHE A 257 -24.31 8.58 12.58
CA PHE A 257 -22.86 8.82 12.59
C PHE A 257 -22.24 8.29 13.88
N VAL A 258 -21.56 7.14 13.82
CA VAL A 258 -21.12 6.35 14.99
C VAL A 258 -19.67 5.88 14.88
N GLY A 259 -19.09 5.47 16.02
CA GLY A 259 -17.73 4.96 16.10
C GLY A 259 -17.54 3.49 15.67
N MET A 260 -16.30 3.02 15.75
CA MET A 260 -15.87 1.67 15.33
C MET A 260 -16.65 0.55 16.06
N SER A 261 -16.80 0.68 17.37
CA SER A 261 -17.52 -0.32 18.21
C SER A 261 -18.99 -0.42 17.84
N SER A 262 -19.62 0.68 17.44
CA SER A 262 -21.01 0.70 16.96
C SER A 262 -21.15 -0.05 15.63
N GLY A 263 -20.20 0.13 14.72
CA GLY A 263 -20.13 -0.63 13.47
C GLY A 263 -19.97 -2.14 13.73
N ALA A 264 -19.13 -2.50 14.69
CA ALA A 264 -18.96 -3.89 15.13
C ALA A 264 -20.28 -4.51 15.63
N ALA A 265 -20.99 -3.81 16.53
CA ALA A 265 -22.27 -4.28 17.07
C ALA A 265 -23.33 -4.44 15.96
N MET A 266 -23.44 -3.45 15.06
CA MET A 266 -24.44 -3.49 13.99
C MET A 266 -24.15 -4.58 12.97
N THR A 267 -22.90 -4.86 12.63
CA THR A 267 -22.52 -5.97 11.74
C THR A 267 -23.05 -7.29 12.27
N ILE A 268 -22.86 -7.54 13.57
CA ILE A 268 -23.35 -8.78 14.18
C ILE A 268 -24.87 -8.79 14.30
N ALA A 269 -25.50 -7.67 14.65
CA ALA A 269 -26.96 -7.58 14.67
C ALA A 269 -27.59 -7.90 13.31
N LEU A 270 -27.02 -7.43 12.21
CA LEU A 270 -27.46 -7.74 10.85
C LEU A 270 -27.20 -9.21 10.45
N LYS A 271 -26.09 -9.82 10.91
CA LYS A 271 -25.83 -11.26 10.72
C LYS A 271 -26.91 -12.09 11.43
N ILE A 272 -27.21 -11.78 12.69
CA ILE A 272 -28.25 -12.47 13.47
C ILE A 272 -29.64 -12.27 12.84
N ALA A 273 -29.97 -11.05 12.39
CA ALA A 273 -31.27 -10.80 11.75
C ALA A 273 -31.53 -11.67 10.50
N LYS A 274 -30.46 -12.03 9.77
CA LYS A 274 -30.57 -12.96 8.62
C LYS A 274 -30.82 -14.41 9.05
N GLU A 275 -30.39 -14.81 10.24
CA GLU A 275 -30.57 -16.15 10.80
C GLU A 275 -31.95 -16.33 11.42
N MET A 276 -32.54 -15.23 11.90
CA MET A 276 -33.86 -15.24 12.55
C MET A 276 -35.01 -15.34 11.53
N LYS A 277 -36.10 -16.05 11.87
CA LYS A 277 -37.32 -16.05 11.07
C LYS A 277 -38.16 -14.79 11.31
N GLN A 278 -38.31 -14.38 12.56
CA GLN A 278 -39.02 -13.17 13.00
C GLN A 278 -38.50 -12.76 14.38
N GLY A 279 -38.74 -11.52 14.79
CA GLY A 279 -38.43 -11.06 16.12
C GLY A 279 -37.82 -9.66 16.18
N ARG A 280 -37.29 -9.30 17.34
CA ARG A 280 -36.75 -7.96 17.59
C ARG A 280 -35.39 -8.03 18.25
N ILE A 281 -34.43 -7.32 17.64
CA ILE A 281 -33.03 -7.18 18.09
C ILE A 281 -32.82 -5.76 18.60
N VAL A 282 -32.24 -5.60 19.78
CA VAL A 282 -31.74 -4.33 20.29
C VAL A 282 -30.22 -4.35 20.20
N VAL A 283 -29.64 -3.35 19.53
CA VAL A 283 -28.20 -3.21 19.38
C VAL A 283 -27.72 -1.92 20.05
N ILE A 284 -26.70 -2.03 20.89
CA ILE A 284 -26.10 -0.88 21.57
C ILE A 284 -25.08 -0.21 20.64
N LEU A 285 -25.23 1.08 20.38
CA LEU A 285 -24.29 1.91 19.62
C LEU A 285 -23.60 2.88 20.60
N PRO A 286 -22.35 2.55 21.04
CA PRO A 286 -21.73 3.15 22.22
C PRO A 286 -21.39 4.64 22.12
N ASP A 287 -21.02 5.17 20.93
CA ASP A 287 -20.54 6.55 20.79
C ASP A 287 -20.72 7.12 19.39
N SER A 288 -20.38 8.43 19.27
CA SER A 288 -20.42 9.19 18.01
C SER A 288 -19.16 9.00 17.16
N GLY A 289 -19.34 9.11 15.83
CA GLY A 289 -18.28 9.05 14.82
C GLY A 289 -17.30 10.22 14.85
N GLU A 290 -17.67 11.37 15.39
CA GLU A 290 -16.84 12.58 15.44
C GLU A 290 -15.47 12.36 16.10
N ARG A 291 -15.40 11.43 17.06
CA ARG A 291 -14.18 11.08 17.80
C ARG A 291 -13.15 10.29 16.99
N TYR A 292 -13.51 9.92 15.76
CA TYR A 292 -12.72 9.04 14.90
C TYR A 292 -12.36 9.69 13.56
N LEU A 293 -12.63 10.99 13.38
CA LEU A 293 -12.38 11.72 12.12
C LEU A 293 -10.90 11.70 11.71
N SER A 294 -9.98 11.73 12.68
CA SER A 294 -8.53 11.63 12.44
C SER A 294 -8.00 10.19 12.35
N THR A 295 -8.88 9.20 12.46
CA THR A 295 -8.52 7.79 12.39
C THR A 295 -8.80 7.20 11.00
N SER A 296 -8.32 5.98 10.76
CA SER A 296 -8.60 5.23 9.54
C SER A 296 -10.10 4.93 9.31
N LEU A 297 -10.96 5.11 10.32
CA LEU A 297 -12.39 4.84 10.21
C LEU A 297 -13.06 5.69 9.12
N PHE A 298 -12.82 7.01 9.16
CA PHE A 298 -13.39 7.97 8.21
C PHE A 298 -12.34 8.60 7.29
N ALA A 299 -11.12 8.04 7.26
CA ALA A 299 -10.16 8.46 6.26
C ALA A 299 -10.84 8.34 4.89
N VAL A 300 -11.15 9.47 4.28
CA VAL A 300 -11.57 9.53 2.89
C VAL A 300 -10.34 9.09 2.11
N LYS A 301 -10.35 7.85 1.63
CA LYS A 301 -9.38 7.47 0.61
C LYS A 301 -9.69 8.38 -0.57
N GLU A 302 -8.92 9.45 -0.73
CA GLU A 302 -9.00 10.27 -1.92
C GLU A 302 -8.87 9.32 -3.10
N LYS A 303 -9.87 9.34 -3.99
CA LYS A 303 -9.79 8.56 -5.21
C LYS A 303 -8.55 9.04 -5.93
N SER A 304 -7.63 8.13 -6.18
CA SER A 304 -6.37 8.46 -6.88
C SER A 304 -6.64 9.00 -8.29
N GLY A 305 -7.81 8.73 -8.83
CA GLY A 305 -8.15 8.92 -10.23
C GLY A 305 -7.44 7.93 -11.15
N ILE A 306 -6.49 7.16 -10.62
CA ILE A 306 -5.71 6.17 -11.38
C ILE A 306 -6.47 4.85 -11.39
N VAL A 307 -6.63 4.29 -12.58
CA VAL A 307 -7.21 2.96 -12.79
C VAL A 307 -6.12 2.06 -13.37
N LEU A 308 -5.93 0.87 -12.82
CA LEU A 308 -4.90 -0.08 -13.26
C LEU A 308 -5.54 -1.44 -13.58
N TYR A 309 -5.13 -2.05 -14.68
CA TYR A 309 -5.57 -3.39 -14.98
C TYR A 309 -4.89 -4.40 -14.07
N ASN A 310 -5.67 -5.00 -13.18
CA ASN A 310 -5.20 -5.99 -12.22
C ASN A 310 -5.36 -7.40 -12.79
N THR A 311 -4.26 -8.10 -13.00
CA THR A 311 -4.25 -9.46 -13.54
C THR A 311 -5.02 -10.44 -12.64
N MET A 312 -5.05 -10.22 -11.34
CA MET A 312 -5.79 -11.06 -10.39
C MET A 312 -7.30 -10.99 -10.62
N THR A 313 -7.84 -9.78 -10.77
CA THR A 313 -9.28 -9.55 -10.98
C THR A 313 -9.69 -9.63 -12.44
N ARG A 314 -8.73 -9.48 -13.38
CA ARG A 314 -8.96 -9.34 -14.84
C ARG A 314 -9.79 -8.12 -15.21
N LYS A 315 -9.75 -7.09 -14.39
CA LYS A 315 -10.49 -5.85 -14.57
C LYS A 315 -9.56 -4.65 -14.37
N LYS A 316 -10.01 -3.51 -14.84
CA LYS A 316 -9.43 -2.24 -14.47
C LYS A 316 -10.00 -1.88 -13.09
N ASP A 317 -9.15 -1.91 -12.09
CA ASP A 317 -9.47 -1.59 -10.70
C ASP A 317 -8.97 -0.18 -10.36
N GLU A 318 -9.75 0.60 -9.62
CA GLU A 318 -9.30 1.88 -9.08
C GLU A 318 -8.10 1.64 -8.14
N PHE A 319 -7.01 2.37 -8.36
CA PHE A 319 -5.84 2.25 -7.52
C PHE A 319 -6.05 2.93 -6.16
N VAL A 320 -5.99 2.13 -5.11
CA VAL A 320 -6.10 2.58 -3.72
C VAL A 320 -4.94 2.01 -2.95
N PRO A 321 -3.96 2.83 -2.50
CA PRO A 321 -2.82 2.33 -1.76
C PRO A 321 -3.23 1.84 -0.36
N ILE A 322 -2.45 0.89 0.19
CA ILE A 322 -2.64 0.37 1.55
C ILE A 322 -2.46 1.49 2.59
N HIS A 323 -1.45 2.32 2.38
CA HIS A 323 -1.17 3.48 3.24
C HIS A 323 -1.33 4.78 2.45
N GLU A 324 -1.97 5.75 3.05
CA GLU A 324 -2.19 7.06 2.43
C GLU A 324 -0.87 7.66 1.92
N LYS A 325 -0.85 8.07 0.65
CA LYS A 325 0.30 8.68 -0.05
C LYS A 325 1.60 7.87 -0.05
N ARG A 326 1.56 6.59 0.35
CA ARG A 326 2.74 5.69 0.31
C ARG A 326 2.40 4.46 -0.50
N VAL A 327 3.25 4.13 -1.47
CA VAL A 327 3.07 2.97 -2.35
C VAL A 327 4.31 2.09 -2.29
N LYS A 328 4.12 0.81 -2.08
CA LYS A 328 5.17 -0.21 -2.08
C LYS A 328 5.06 -1.06 -3.34
N ILE A 329 6.11 -1.09 -4.15
CA ILE A 329 6.19 -1.85 -5.39
C ILE A 329 7.29 -2.91 -5.28
N TYR A 330 6.96 -4.14 -5.65
CA TYR A 330 7.93 -5.21 -5.88
C TYR A 330 7.99 -5.58 -7.35
N THR A 331 9.19 -5.66 -7.92
CA THR A 331 9.41 -6.09 -9.31
C THR A 331 10.41 -7.24 -9.34
N CYS A 332 10.07 -8.33 -10.06
CA CYS A 332 11.05 -9.40 -10.30
C CYS A 332 12.14 -8.89 -11.23
N GLY A 333 13.38 -8.91 -10.76
CA GLY A 333 14.55 -8.45 -11.48
C GLY A 333 15.17 -9.51 -12.40
N PRO A 334 16.36 -9.27 -12.96
CA PRO A 334 17.05 -10.20 -13.84
C PRO A 334 17.82 -11.29 -13.08
N THR A 335 18.09 -12.41 -13.76
CA THR A 335 19.12 -13.36 -13.37
C THR A 335 20.45 -12.88 -13.93
N LEU A 336 21.48 -12.82 -13.08
CA LEU A 336 22.79 -12.24 -13.38
C LEU A 336 23.71 -13.26 -14.09
N CYS A 337 23.27 -13.76 -15.25
CA CYS A 337 24.02 -14.73 -16.05
C CYS A 337 24.22 -14.30 -17.52
N GLN A 338 23.65 -13.18 -17.91
CA GLN A 338 23.70 -12.64 -19.27
C GLN A 338 23.33 -11.15 -19.28
N LEU A 339 23.69 -10.43 -20.35
CA LEU A 339 23.31 -9.02 -20.55
C LEU A 339 21.80 -8.88 -20.72
N ILE A 340 21.27 -7.69 -20.37
CA ILE A 340 19.85 -7.39 -20.55
C ILE A 340 19.53 -7.24 -22.04
N HIS A 341 18.51 -7.97 -22.50
CA HIS A 341 18.00 -7.85 -23.86
C HIS A 341 16.71 -6.99 -23.90
N ILE A 342 16.34 -6.56 -25.10
CA ILE A 342 15.20 -5.64 -25.35
C ILE A 342 13.87 -6.13 -24.72
N GLY A 343 13.65 -7.44 -24.62
CA GLY A 343 12.46 -8.01 -23.99
C GLY A 343 12.41 -7.76 -22.48
N GLN A 344 13.56 -7.87 -21.79
CA GLN A 344 13.66 -7.59 -20.35
C GLN A 344 13.57 -6.07 -20.10
N SER A 345 14.12 -5.26 -21.00
CA SER A 345 14.09 -3.79 -20.89
C SER A 345 12.66 -3.24 -20.85
N ARG A 346 11.70 -3.89 -21.52
CA ARG A 346 10.30 -3.47 -21.48
C ARG A 346 9.73 -3.47 -20.07
N ARG A 347 10.01 -4.53 -19.29
CA ARG A 347 9.59 -4.61 -17.89
C ARG A 347 10.21 -3.51 -17.06
N LEU A 348 11.50 -3.25 -17.26
CA LEU A 348 12.25 -2.23 -16.52
C LEU A 348 11.73 -0.82 -16.81
N VAL A 349 11.53 -0.49 -18.08
CA VAL A 349 10.97 0.82 -18.51
C VAL A 349 9.53 0.99 -18.02
N PHE A 350 8.72 -0.06 -18.06
CA PHE A 350 7.34 0.00 -17.59
C PHE A 350 7.29 0.20 -16.06
N SER A 351 8.15 -0.48 -15.29
CA SER A 351 8.22 -0.29 -13.84
C SER A 351 8.64 1.14 -13.46
N ASP A 352 9.57 1.72 -14.22
CA ASP A 352 10.00 3.10 -14.05
C ASP A 352 8.88 4.10 -14.39
N LEU A 353 8.16 3.88 -15.49
CA LEU A 353 7.02 4.71 -15.88
C LEU A 353 5.96 4.73 -14.78
N LEU A 354 5.54 3.56 -14.28
CA LEU A 354 4.57 3.46 -13.19
C LEU A 354 5.05 4.20 -11.94
N ARG A 355 6.29 3.97 -11.53
CA ARG A 355 6.88 4.63 -10.37
C ARG A 355 6.88 6.15 -10.53
N ARG A 356 7.41 6.67 -11.65
CA ARG A 356 7.48 8.11 -11.92
C ARG A 356 6.09 8.74 -11.99
N TYR A 357 5.13 8.05 -12.58
CA TYR A 357 3.76 8.54 -12.65
C TYR A 357 3.09 8.59 -11.27
N LEU A 358 3.27 7.59 -10.42
CA LEU A 358 2.80 7.62 -9.04
C LEU A 358 3.48 8.74 -8.23
N GLU A 359 4.79 8.95 -8.40
CA GLU A 359 5.52 10.06 -7.78
C GLU A 359 4.97 11.42 -8.27
N PHE A 360 4.68 11.57 -9.57
CA PHE A 360 4.04 12.75 -10.15
C PHE A 360 2.64 13.01 -9.55
N LYS A 361 1.87 11.97 -9.27
CA LYS A 361 0.57 12.06 -8.58
C LYS A 361 0.71 12.30 -7.07
N GLY A 362 1.92 12.54 -6.56
CA GLY A 362 2.20 12.90 -5.17
C GLY A 362 2.34 11.73 -4.20
N TYR A 363 2.53 10.50 -4.70
CA TYR A 363 2.82 9.34 -3.86
C TYR A 363 4.31 9.22 -3.55
N HIS A 364 4.64 8.84 -2.33
CA HIS A 364 5.98 8.37 -1.97
C HIS A 364 6.10 6.90 -2.32
N VAL A 365 6.95 6.55 -3.30
CA VAL A 365 7.08 5.18 -3.81
C VAL A 365 8.32 4.51 -3.27
N THR A 366 8.15 3.38 -2.57
CA THR A 366 9.22 2.45 -2.21
C THR A 366 9.23 1.31 -3.23
N HIS A 367 10.20 1.30 -4.12
CA HIS A 367 10.35 0.29 -5.17
C HIS A 367 11.52 -0.63 -4.85
N ILE A 368 11.26 -1.93 -4.74
CA ILE A 368 12.25 -3.00 -4.56
C ILE A 368 12.27 -3.86 -5.81
N MET A 369 13.47 -4.18 -6.28
CA MET A 369 13.69 -5.08 -7.42
C MET A 369 14.79 -6.07 -7.08
N ASN A 370 14.47 -7.36 -6.93
CA ASN A 370 15.50 -8.37 -6.66
C ASN A 370 16.43 -8.61 -7.85
N VAL A 371 17.57 -9.17 -7.58
CA VAL A 371 18.46 -9.76 -8.58
C VAL A 371 18.81 -11.20 -8.18
N THR A 372 18.72 -12.11 -9.14
CA THR A 372 19.03 -13.53 -8.91
C THR A 372 20.48 -13.79 -9.26
N ASP A 373 21.31 -13.94 -8.23
CA ASP A 373 22.75 -14.26 -8.32
C ASP A 373 23.08 -15.70 -7.91
N LEU A 374 22.07 -16.47 -7.46
CA LEU A 374 22.21 -17.83 -6.96
C LEU A 374 21.17 -18.75 -7.58
N ASP A 375 21.36 -19.18 -8.83
CA ASP A 375 20.50 -20.14 -9.51
C ASP A 375 21.33 -21.07 -10.41
N ASP A 376 20.71 -22.09 -11.00
CA ASP A 376 21.39 -23.08 -11.83
C ASP A 376 22.16 -22.42 -12.99
N ARG A 377 21.58 -21.37 -13.61
CA ARG A 377 22.18 -20.66 -14.76
C ARG A 377 23.38 -19.82 -14.38
N THR A 378 23.36 -19.16 -13.20
CA THR A 378 24.49 -18.38 -12.72
C THR A 378 25.65 -19.29 -12.36
N ILE A 379 25.39 -20.45 -11.74
CA ILE A 379 26.41 -21.46 -11.40
C ILE A 379 27.03 -22.02 -12.67
N GLU A 380 26.22 -22.46 -13.65
CA GLU A 380 26.68 -22.97 -14.93
C GLU A 380 27.47 -21.93 -15.73
N GLY A 381 27.01 -20.68 -15.72
CA GLY A 381 27.68 -19.57 -16.39
C GLY A 381 29.06 -19.27 -15.79
N ALA A 382 29.14 -19.23 -14.47
CA ALA A 382 30.41 -19.05 -13.74
C ALA A 382 31.42 -20.18 -14.04
N ASP A 383 30.93 -21.43 -14.11
CA ASP A 383 31.76 -22.58 -14.45
C ASP A 383 32.29 -22.49 -15.87
N LYS A 384 31.45 -22.18 -16.85
CA LYS A 384 31.87 -22.00 -18.25
C LYS A 384 32.87 -20.86 -18.42
N ALA A 385 32.73 -19.80 -17.60
CA ALA A 385 33.65 -18.66 -17.59
C ALA A 385 34.94 -18.92 -16.79
N GLY A 386 35.03 -19.99 -16.02
CA GLY A 386 36.16 -20.28 -15.14
C GLY A 386 36.33 -19.28 -14.00
N GLN A 387 35.22 -18.65 -13.55
CA GLN A 387 35.19 -17.60 -12.51
C GLN A 387 34.51 -18.10 -11.24
N SER A 388 34.74 -17.39 -10.11
CA SER A 388 33.91 -17.59 -8.94
C SER A 388 32.48 -17.14 -9.23
N LEU A 389 31.47 -17.75 -8.58
CA LEU A 389 30.06 -17.35 -8.75
C LEU A 389 29.87 -15.87 -8.44
N LYS A 390 30.54 -15.38 -7.39
CA LYS A 390 30.48 -13.99 -6.94
C LYS A 390 31.03 -13.01 -7.99
N ASP A 391 32.22 -13.29 -8.54
CA ASP A 391 32.86 -12.38 -9.52
C ASP A 391 32.07 -12.39 -10.83
N PHE A 392 31.61 -13.56 -11.26
CA PHE A 392 30.76 -13.71 -12.45
C PHE A 392 29.46 -12.90 -12.35
N THR A 393 28.72 -13.08 -11.27
CA THR A 393 27.43 -12.38 -11.08
C THR A 393 27.62 -10.88 -10.81
N GLU A 394 28.69 -10.48 -10.12
CA GLU A 394 29.01 -9.07 -9.91
C GLU A 394 29.28 -8.34 -11.23
N GLY A 395 29.98 -8.98 -12.17
CA GLY A 395 30.18 -8.43 -13.51
C GLY A 395 28.86 -8.09 -14.21
N PHE A 396 27.90 -9.04 -14.23
CA PHE A 396 26.57 -8.81 -14.82
C PHE A 396 25.72 -7.82 -14.01
N TYR A 397 25.91 -7.74 -12.69
CA TYR A 397 25.23 -6.74 -11.87
C TYR A 397 25.66 -5.31 -12.25
N GLN A 398 26.95 -5.08 -12.46
CA GLN A 398 27.44 -3.77 -12.90
C GLN A 398 26.94 -3.41 -14.30
N GLU A 399 26.89 -4.37 -15.23
CA GLU A 399 26.32 -4.16 -16.56
C GLU A 399 24.81 -3.85 -16.48
N PHE A 400 24.06 -4.58 -15.65
CA PHE A 400 22.65 -4.28 -15.38
C PHE A 400 22.45 -2.84 -14.89
N LEU A 401 23.30 -2.38 -13.97
CA LEU A 401 23.25 -1.01 -13.49
C LEU A 401 23.52 0.02 -14.62
N ARG A 402 24.47 -0.25 -15.50
CA ARG A 402 24.74 0.60 -16.68
C ARG A 402 23.56 0.64 -17.64
N ASP A 403 22.91 -0.51 -17.87
CA ASP A 403 21.73 -0.58 -18.74
C ASP A 403 20.56 0.24 -18.17
N LEU A 404 20.36 0.26 -16.82
CA LEU A 404 19.37 1.12 -16.18
C LEU A 404 19.65 2.61 -16.46
N ASP A 405 20.91 3.04 -16.32
CA ASP A 405 21.30 4.44 -16.58
C ASP A 405 21.12 4.79 -18.07
N THR A 406 21.54 3.89 -18.96
CA THR A 406 21.37 4.04 -20.40
C THR A 406 19.90 4.23 -20.79
N LEU A 407 18.99 3.46 -20.18
CA LEU A 407 17.55 3.55 -20.42
C LEU A 407 16.86 4.65 -19.58
N ARG A 408 17.62 5.47 -18.84
CA ARG A 408 17.13 6.54 -17.96
C ARG A 408 16.15 6.03 -16.91
N ILE A 409 16.39 4.83 -16.37
CA ILE A 409 15.55 4.22 -15.34
C ILE A 409 16.00 4.69 -13.96
N LYS A 410 15.09 5.23 -13.17
CA LYS A 410 15.34 5.59 -11.77
C LYS A 410 15.75 4.36 -10.97
N ARG A 411 16.87 4.47 -10.23
CA ARG A 411 17.33 3.40 -9.35
C ARG A 411 16.26 3.02 -8.34
N ALA A 412 16.02 1.71 -8.16
CA ALA A 412 15.15 1.23 -7.09
C ALA A 412 15.72 1.62 -5.71
N ALA A 413 14.88 1.54 -4.68
CA ALA A 413 15.33 1.79 -3.30
C ALA A 413 16.34 0.73 -2.85
N ASP A 414 16.20 -0.50 -3.37
CA ASP A 414 17.12 -1.59 -3.12
C ASP A 414 17.07 -2.64 -4.24
N TYR A 415 18.20 -3.34 -4.43
CA TYR A 415 18.38 -4.47 -5.34
C TYR A 415 18.87 -5.70 -4.55
N PRO A 416 18.00 -6.31 -3.72
CA PRO A 416 18.38 -7.44 -2.89
C PRO A 416 18.87 -8.62 -3.73
N LYS A 417 20.05 -9.15 -3.40
CA LYS A 417 20.65 -10.33 -4.04
C LYS A 417 20.14 -11.62 -3.39
N ALA A 418 19.79 -12.63 -4.19
CA ALA A 418 19.28 -13.90 -3.69
C ALA A 418 20.19 -14.55 -2.65
N SER A 419 21.52 -14.48 -2.87
CA SER A 419 22.54 -15.05 -1.97
C SER A 419 22.52 -14.42 -0.56
N GLU A 420 22.07 -13.19 -0.40
CA GLU A 420 22.02 -12.47 0.88
C GLU A 420 20.79 -12.82 1.72
N TYR A 421 19.76 -13.43 1.12
CA TYR A 421 18.47 -13.74 1.76
C TYR A 421 18.22 -15.24 1.98
N VAL A 422 19.25 -16.06 1.86
CA VAL A 422 19.11 -17.52 1.97
C VAL A 422 18.55 -17.97 3.32
N GLU A 423 18.95 -17.33 4.43
CA GLU A 423 18.41 -17.65 5.73
C GLU A 423 16.91 -17.29 5.86
N ASP A 424 16.48 -16.20 5.23
CA ASP A 424 15.06 -15.84 5.17
C ASP A 424 14.27 -16.86 4.35
N MET A 425 14.82 -17.35 3.22
CA MET A 425 14.21 -18.39 2.41
C MET A 425 14.08 -19.70 3.19
N ILE A 426 15.12 -20.09 3.94
CA ILE A 426 15.09 -21.29 4.80
C ILE A 426 14.00 -21.13 5.88
N ARG A 427 13.87 -19.97 6.50
CA ARG A 427 12.80 -19.69 7.48
C ARG A 427 11.41 -19.78 6.86
N VAL A 428 11.24 -19.31 5.63
CA VAL A 428 9.96 -19.42 4.89
C VAL A 428 9.65 -20.90 4.63
N ALA A 429 10.61 -21.69 4.12
CA ALA A 429 10.43 -23.11 3.90
C ALA A 429 10.07 -23.85 5.21
N GLN A 430 10.73 -23.49 6.33
CA GLN A 430 10.41 -24.05 7.65
C GLN A 430 8.96 -23.76 8.06
N LYS A 431 8.49 -22.51 7.92
CA LYS A 431 7.11 -22.14 8.24
C LYS A 431 6.09 -22.89 7.38
N LEU A 432 6.41 -23.14 6.11
CA LEU A 432 5.55 -23.92 5.22
C LEU A 432 5.46 -25.39 5.67
N MET A 433 6.59 -25.99 6.09
CA MET A 433 6.62 -27.33 6.68
C MET A 433 5.77 -27.42 7.95
N ASP A 434 5.98 -26.47 8.88
CA ASP A 434 5.28 -26.44 10.17
C ASP A 434 3.76 -26.28 10.00
N LYS A 435 3.33 -25.60 8.94
CA LYS A 435 1.92 -25.42 8.59
C LYS A 435 1.34 -26.52 7.68
N GLY A 436 2.16 -27.50 7.28
CA GLY A 436 1.75 -28.61 6.46
C GLY A 436 1.53 -28.31 4.97
N TYR A 437 2.06 -27.17 4.46
CA TYR A 437 2.03 -26.84 3.03
C TYR A 437 3.27 -27.33 2.26
N ALA A 438 4.24 -27.89 2.95
CA ALA A 438 5.44 -28.43 2.33
C ALA A 438 5.83 -29.77 2.97
N TYR A 439 6.56 -30.58 2.22
CA TYR A 439 7.08 -31.88 2.65
C TYR A 439 8.53 -32.07 2.25
N GLU A 440 9.25 -32.92 2.98
CA GLU A 440 10.62 -33.35 2.64
C GLU A 440 10.61 -34.68 1.90
N LYS A 441 11.40 -34.78 0.84
CA LYS A 441 11.70 -36.02 0.16
C LYS A 441 13.13 -36.02 -0.32
N LEU A 442 13.93 -37.03 0.05
CA LEU A 442 15.33 -37.19 -0.31
C LEU A 442 16.21 -35.95 -0.05
N ARG A 443 16.01 -35.30 1.09
CA ARG A 443 16.69 -34.07 1.52
C ARG A 443 16.39 -32.82 0.66
N SER A 444 15.36 -32.85 -0.16
CA SER A 444 14.80 -31.67 -0.83
C SER A 444 13.43 -31.36 -0.24
N VAL A 445 13.06 -30.08 -0.22
CA VAL A 445 11.77 -29.62 0.32
C VAL A 445 10.91 -29.14 -0.84
N TYR A 446 9.68 -29.62 -0.89
CA TYR A 446 8.70 -29.33 -1.95
C TYR A 446 7.47 -28.68 -1.38
N PHE A 447 6.86 -27.78 -2.12
CA PHE A 447 5.54 -27.22 -1.83
C PHE A 447 4.48 -28.18 -2.36
N ASP A 448 3.53 -28.56 -1.51
CA ASP A 448 2.39 -29.40 -1.85
C ASP A 448 1.25 -28.53 -2.39
N ILE A 449 1.12 -28.48 -3.71
CA ILE A 449 0.08 -27.68 -4.39
C ILE A 449 -1.31 -28.16 -4.00
N SER A 450 -1.51 -29.43 -3.71
CA SER A 450 -2.81 -30.01 -3.39
C SER A 450 -3.42 -29.45 -2.10
N ARG A 451 -2.58 -28.92 -1.21
CA ARG A 451 -3.01 -28.31 0.06
C ARG A 451 -3.34 -26.82 -0.03
N PHE A 452 -3.12 -26.21 -1.19
CA PHE A 452 -3.37 -24.78 -1.40
C PHE A 452 -4.53 -24.57 -2.40
N GLU A 453 -5.75 -24.49 -1.89
CA GLU A 453 -7.00 -24.42 -2.69
C GLU A 453 -7.04 -23.25 -3.70
N ASP A 454 -6.30 -22.16 -3.40
CA ASP A 454 -6.29 -20.95 -4.24
C ASP A 454 -5.30 -21.04 -5.42
N TYR A 455 -4.57 -22.14 -5.61
CA TYR A 455 -3.58 -22.27 -6.67
C TYR A 455 -4.22 -22.19 -8.05
N GLY A 456 -3.64 -21.39 -8.93
CA GLY A 456 -4.16 -21.16 -10.28
C GLY A 456 -5.10 -19.95 -10.42
N LYS A 457 -5.41 -19.22 -9.35
CA LYS A 457 -6.32 -18.06 -9.39
C LYS A 457 -5.81 -16.89 -10.22
N LEU A 458 -4.49 -16.62 -10.21
CA LEU A 458 -3.88 -15.56 -11.00
C LEU A 458 -3.81 -15.93 -12.48
N SER A 459 -3.28 -17.12 -12.77
CA SER A 459 -3.02 -17.60 -14.12
C SER A 459 -4.27 -18.08 -14.85
N ARG A 460 -5.31 -18.50 -14.11
CA ARG A 460 -6.50 -19.20 -14.62
C ARG A 460 -6.17 -20.49 -15.36
N ILE A 461 -5.03 -21.09 -15.03
CA ILE A 461 -4.61 -22.34 -15.65
C ILE A 461 -5.47 -23.51 -15.17
N ASP A 462 -5.84 -24.35 -16.10
CA ASP A 462 -6.44 -25.65 -15.79
C ASP A 462 -5.31 -26.61 -15.34
N LEU A 463 -5.27 -26.93 -14.06
CA LEU A 463 -4.23 -27.76 -13.47
C LEU A 463 -4.18 -29.17 -14.09
N ASP A 464 -5.30 -29.68 -14.61
CA ASP A 464 -5.38 -30.98 -15.24
C ASP A 464 -4.76 -31.00 -16.66
N LYS A 465 -4.63 -29.83 -17.28
CA LYS A 465 -4.00 -29.67 -18.61
C LYS A 465 -2.52 -29.28 -18.55
N ILE A 466 -1.92 -29.23 -17.38
CA ILE A 466 -0.48 -28.96 -17.26
C ILE A 466 0.30 -30.08 -17.93
N ARG A 467 1.05 -29.71 -18.98
CA ARG A 467 1.98 -30.64 -19.65
C ARG A 467 3.34 -30.56 -18.97
N LEU A 468 3.72 -31.66 -18.28
CA LEU A 468 5.05 -31.84 -17.70
C LEU A 468 6.12 -31.69 -18.78
N GLY A 469 7.20 -30.97 -18.51
CA GLY A 469 8.28 -30.71 -19.45
C GLY A 469 8.06 -29.59 -20.48
N LYS A 470 6.82 -29.07 -20.63
CA LYS A 470 6.52 -27.90 -21.49
C LYS A 470 6.03 -26.70 -20.72
N THR A 471 5.27 -26.92 -19.66
CA THR A 471 4.64 -25.87 -18.84
C THR A 471 5.27 -25.75 -17.45
N VAL A 472 5.87 -26.83 -16.95
CA VAL A 472 6.60 -26.88 -15.69
C VAL A 472 7.94 -27.58 -15.98
N ASP A 473 9.04 -27.00 -15.54
CA ASP A 473 10.37 -27.62 -15.70
C ASP A 473 10.38 -29.00 -15.03
N LEU A 474 10.73 -30.04 -15.78
CA LEU A 474 11.05 -31.34 -15.24
C LEU A 474 12.41 -31.21 -14.54
N GLU A 475 12.36 -30.86 -13.28
CA GLU A 475 13.52 -31.01 -12.43
C GLU A 475 13.72 -32.52 -12.19
N GLU A 476 14.96 -33.02 -12.25
CA GLU A 476 15.36 -34.42 -12.02
C GLU A 476 15.13 -34.91 -10.57
N TYR A 477 14.04 -34.43 -9.91
CA TYR A 477 13.76 -34.69 -8.51
C TYR A 477 12.51 -35.58 -8.36
N GLU A 478 12.58 -36.50 -7.43
CA GLU A 478 11.46 -37.38 -7.07
C GLU A 478 10.41 -36.63 -6.23
N LYS A 479 9.45 -36.03 -6.90
CA LYS A 479 8.27 -35.38 -6.27
C LYS A 479 7.20 -36.42 -5.95
N GLU A 480 6.39 -36.18 -4.93
CA GLU A 480 5.19 -37.00 -4.66
C GLU A 480 4.13 -36.77 -5.74
N ASN A 481 3.90 -35.49 -6.06
CA ASN A 481 3.08 -35.09 -7.18
C ASN A 481 3.94 -34.31 -8.19
N PRO A 482 3.93 -34.66 -9.48
CA PRO A 482 4.70 -33.96 -10.51
C PRO A 482 4.37 -32.48 -10.65
N ARG A 483 3.23 -32.01 -10.11
CA ARG A 483 2.79 -30.61 -10.13
C ARG A 483 3.44 -29.78 -9.02
N ASP A 484 3.93 -30.41 -7.94
CA ASP A 484 4.58 -29.75 -6.84
C ASP A 484 5.86 -29.04 -7.30
N PHE A 485 6.23 -27.98 -6.62
CA PHE A 485 7.45 -27.25 -6.98
C PHE A 485 8.46 -27.24 -5.83
N THR A 486 9.72 -27.19 -6.21
CA THR A 486 10.84 -27.25 -5.27
C THR A 486 11.01 -25.94 -4.54
N LEU A 487 11.13 -25.99 -3.22
CA LEU A 487 11.50 -24.88 -2.35
C LEU A 487 13.00 -24.87 -2.04
N LEU A 488 13.52 -26.02 -1.56
CA LEU A 488 14.92 -26.22 -1.24
C LEU A 488 15.42 -27.46 -1.97
N LYS A 489 16.49 -27.33 -2.73
CA LYS A 489 17.15 -28.42 -3.46
C LYS A 489 18.28 -29.02 -2.64
N ARG A 490 18.42 -30.33 -2.60
CA ARG A 490 19.64 -30.99 -2.14
C ARG A 490 20.81 -30.56 -3.03
N ALA A 491 21.91 -30.11 -2.42
CA ALA A 491 23.09 -29.72 -3.16
C ALA A 491 23.69 -30.93 -3.92
N SER A 492 24.00 -30.73 -5.20
CA SER A 492 24.67 -31.71 -6.05
C SER A 492 26.12 -31.89 -5.63
N LEU A 493 26.77 -32.99 -6.09
CA LEU A 493 28.20 -33.19 -5.84
C LEU A 493 29.07 -32.09 -6.40
N HIS A 494 28.64 -31.47 -7.49
CA HIS A 494 29.31 -30.33 -8.10
C HIS A 494 29.27 -29.11 -7.19
N GLU A 495 28.09 -28.75 -6.69
CA GLU A 495 27.86 -27.62 -5.76
C GLU A 495 28.62 -27.86 -4.43
N LEU A 496 28.63 -29.08 -3.92
CA LEU A 496 29.42 -29.44 -2.73
C LEU A 496 30.92 -29.20 -2.93
N LYS A 497 31.49 -29.60 -4.08
CA LYS A 497 32.88 -29.38 -4.42
C LYS A 497 33.24 -27.88 -4.53
N LYS A 498 32.28 -27.06 -4.97
CA LYS A 498 32.42 -25.59 -5.13
C LYS A 498 32.11 -24.83 -3.86
N GLY A 499 31.55 -25.46 -2.82
CA GLY A 499 31.15 -24.79 -1.61
C GLY A 499 29.84 -23.97 -1.77
N ILE A 500 29.04 -24.23 -2.83
CA ILE A 500 27.80 -23.53 -3.13
C ILE A 500 26.63 -24.28 -2.48
N PHE A 501 26.57 -24.26 -1.15
CA PHE A 501 25.49 -24.89 -0.38
C PHE A 501 25.34 -24.24 0.99
N PHE A 502 24.20 -24.48 1.62
CA PHE A 502 23.89 -24.02 2.96
C PHE A 502 23.52 -25.19 3.86
N LYS A 503 24.12 -25.22 5.06
CA LYS A 503 23.83 -26.27 6.05
C LYS A 503 22.51 -26.03 6.74
N THR A 504 21.62 -27.02 6.69
CA THR A 504 20.30 -26.97 7.31
C THR A 504 19.98 -28.27 8.00
N ARG A 505 18.84 -28.36 8.68
CA ARG A 505 18.34 -29.61 9.26
C ARG A 505 18.06 -30.69 8.19
N TRP A 506 17.81 -30.30 6.93
CA TRP A 506 17.61 -31.22 5.80
C TRP A 506 18.94 -31.61 5.13
N GLY A 507 20.05 -31.16 5.66
CA GLY A 507 21.40 -31.40 5.11
C GLY A 507 21.92 -30.17 4.34
N ASN A 508 22.81 -30.43 3.39
CA ASN A 508 23.35 -29.39 2.52
C ASN A 508 22.37 -29.13 1.37
N ILE A 509 21.82 -27.92 1.36
CA ILE A 509 20.78 -27.51 0.40
C ILE A 509 21.15 -26.22 -0.33
N ARG A 510 20.40 -25.92 -1.39
CA ARG A 510 20.34 -24.63 -2.06
C ARG A 510 18.85 -24.22 -2.24
N PRO A 511 18.49 -22.95 -2.00
CA PRO A 511 17.14 -22.46 -2.30
C PRO A 511 16.84 -22.53 -3.80
N SER A 512 15.57 -22.74 -4.15
CA SER A 512 15.10 -22.56 -5.51
C SER A 512 14.68 -21.12 -5.73
N TRP A 513 14.72 -20.67 -6.98
CA TRP A 513 14.32 -19.31 -7.37
C TRP A 513 12.86 -18.94 -7.02
N HIS A 514 12.00 -19.93 -6.74
CA HIS A 514 10.62 -19.72 -6.31
C HIS A 514 10.50 -19.11 -4.91
N LEU A 515 11.50 -19.31 -4.04
CA LEU A 515 11.54 -18.74 -2.70
C LEU A 515 12.04 -17.29 -2.66
N GLU A 516 12.79 -16.84 -3.67
CA GLU A 516 13.45 -15.55 -3.69
C GLU A 516 12.45 -14.40 -3.50
N CYS A 517 11.56 -14.21 -4.49
CA CYS A 517 10.60 -13.11 -4.47
C CYS A 517 9.72 -13.09 -3.22
N PRO A 518 9.09 -14.21 -2.78
CA PRO A 518 8.28 -14.17 -1.57
C PRO A 518 9.08 -13.88 -0.31
N ALA A 519 10.29 -14.44 -0.14
CA ALA A 519 11.11 -14.21 1.04
C ALA A 519 11.57 -12.76 1.14
N MET A 520 12.10 -12.19 0.04
CA MET A 520 12.58 -10.82 -0.01
C MET A 520 11.43 -9.81 0.12
N ALA A 521 10.31 -10.03 -0.59
CA ALA A 521 9.16 -9.13 -0.53
C ALA A 521 8.57 -9.07 0.88
N MET A 522 8.34 -10.21 1.53
CA MET A 522 7.86 -10.25 2.92
C MET A 522 8.84 -9.57 3.90
N LYS A 523 10.14 -9.75 3.71
CA LYS A 523 11.17 -9.16 4.57
C LYS A 523 11.24 -7.64 4.42
N LEU A 524 11.21 -7.12 3.20
CA LEU A 524 11.48 -5.71 2.89
C LEU A 524 10.20 -4.86 2.83
N LEU A 525 9.09 -5.42 2.38
CA LEU A 525 7.84 -4.68 2.19
C LEU A 525 6.75 -5.07 3.19
N GLY A 526 6.88 -6.23 3.86
CA GLY A 526 5.91 -6.77 4.80
C GLY A 526 5.00 -7.82 4.17
N ASP A 527 4.04 -8.34 4.98
CA ASP A 527 3.15 -9.45 4.58
C ASP A 527 2.30 -9.13 3.35
N THR A 528 1.92 -7.87 3.19
CA THR A 528 1.13 -7.36 2.07
C THR A 528 1.66 -6.00 1.63
N TYR A 529 1.80 -5.79 0.34
CA TYR A 529 2.23 -4.53 -0.29
C TYR A 529 1.28 -4.16 -1.44
N ASP A 530 1.46 -2.96 -2.04
CA ASP A 530 0.48 -2.45 -2.99
C ASP A 530 0.54 -3.15 -4.34
N ILE A 531 1.71 -3.18 -4.99
CA ILE A 531 1.84 -3.60 -6.38
C ILE A 531 2.96 -4.64 -6.53
N HIS A 532 2.65 -5.78 -7.14
CA HIS A 532 3.62 -6.71 -7.70
C HIS A 532 3.58 -6.64 -9.22
N MET A 533 4.74 -6.44 -9.86
CA MET A 533 4.76 -6.30 -11.31
C MET A 533 5.91 -7.06 -11.98
N SER A 534 5.66 -7.53 -13.20
CA SER A 534 6.66 -8.18 -14.06
C SER A 534 6.15 -8.39 -15.50
N GLY A 535 6.85 -9.20 -16.29
CA GLY A 535 6.39 -9.66 -17.59
C GLY A 535 5.28 -10.71 -17.50
N SER A 536 4.41 -10.79 -18.52
CA SER A 536 3.32 -11.77 -18.59
C SER A 536 3.80 -13.23 -18.61
N ASP A 537 5.05 -13.47 -18.98
CA ASP A 537 5.71 -14.78 -18.96
C ASP A 537 6.02 -15.31 -17.56
N LEU A 538 5.97 -14.45 -16.53
CA LEU A 538 6.16 -14.84 -15.13
C LEU A 538 4.83 -15.11 -14.39
N ILE A 539 3.67 -14.88 -15.01
CA ILE A 539 2.37 -15.16 -14.39
C ILE A 539 2.32 -16.61 -13.91
N PHE A 540 2.71 -17.54 -14.77
CA PHE A 540 2.80 -18.96 -14.45
C PHE A 540 4.16 -19.55 -14.89
N PRO A 541 4.82 -20.34 -14.03
CA PRO A 541 4.39 -20.72 -12.66
C PRO A 541 4.83 -19.72 -11.57
N HIS A 542 5.74 -18.76 -11.85
CA HIS A 542 6.48 -18.03 -10.84
C HIS A 542 5.59 -17.19 -9.89
N HIS A 543 4.69 -16.37 -10.43
CA HIS A 543 3.84 -15.54 -9.59
C HIS A 543 2.74 -16.34 -8.89
N GLU A 544 2.26 -17.39 -9.49
CA GLU A 544 1.35 -18.34 -8.82
C GLU A 544 2.03 -18.94 -7.60
N ASN A 545 3.30 -19.40 -7.74
CA ASN A 545 4.11 -19.91 -6.65
C ASN A 545 4.40 -18.84 -5.58
N THR A 546 4.68 -17.60 -6.00
CA THR A 546 4.87 -16.46 -5.08
C THR A 546 3.63 -16.22 -4.21
N ILE A 547 2.43 -16.27 -4.80
CA ILE A 547 1.17 -16.13 -4.08
C ILE A 547 0.97 -17.29 -3.11
N ALA A 548 1.17 -18.52 -3.59
CA ALA A 548 0.99 -19.72 -2.77
C ALA A 548 1.91 -19.71 -1.54
N ILE A 549 3.20 -19.47 -1.73
CA ILE A 549 4.17 -19.38 -0.64
C ILE A 549 3.80 -18.28 0.36
N SER A 550 3.60 -17.06 -0.12
CA SER A 550 3.36 -15.91 0.74
C SER A 550 2.06 -16.06 1.52
N LYS A 551 0.97 -16.47 0.86
CA LYS A 551 -0.34 -16.64 1.49
C LYS A 551 -0.37 -17.83 2.45
N ALA A 552 0.29 -18.93 2.14
CA ALA A 552 0.42 -20.07 3.06
C ALA A 552 1.19 -19.68 4.33
N VAL A 553 2.24 -18.86 4.22
CA VAL A 553 3.02 -18.39 5.38
C VAL A 553 2.26 -17.37 6.22
N THR A 554 1.63 -16.37 5.60
CA THR A 554 1.08 -15.18 6.27
C THR A 554 -0.42 -15.24 6.52
N GLY A 555 -1.16 -16.05 5.75
CA GLY A 555 -2.62 -16.04 5.69
C GLY A 555 -3.20 -14.88 4.86
N LYS A 556 -2.35 -14.01 4.28
CA LYS A 556 -2.74 -12.79 3.57
C LYS A 556 -2.25 -12.81 2.12
N PRO A 557 -2.96 -12.16 1.18
CA PRO A 557 -2.44 -11.97 -0.18
C PRO A 557 -1.18 -11.08 -0.14
N PRO A 558 -0.11 -11.42 -0.88
CA PRO A 558 1.12 -10.63 -0.83
C PRO A 558 1.00 -9.26 -1.48
N ALA A 559 0.16 -9.11 -2.52
CA ALA A 559 -0.05 -7.85 -3.20
C ALA A 559 -1.53 -7.61 -3.52
N HIS A 560 -1.95 -6.32 -3.52
CA HIS A 560 -3.29 -5.92 -3.92
C HIS A 560 -3.44 -5.87 -5.45
N TYR A 561 -2.41 -5.38 -6.14
CA TYR A 561 -2.42 -5.23 -7.60
C TYR A 561 -1.31 -6.07 -8.23
N TRP A 562 -1.68 -6.85 -9.24
CA TRP A 562 -0.77 -7.66 -10.05
C TRP A 562 -0.74 -7.09 -11.46
N LEU A 563 0.38 -6.44 -11.81
CA LEU A 563 0.54 -5.78 -13.10
C LEU A 563 1.55 -6.55 -13.98
N HIS A 564 1.14 -6.84 -15.20
CA HIS A 564 1.98 -7.57 -16.14
C HIS A 564 2.04 -6.86 -17.49
N ASN A 565 3.26 -6.60 -17.95
CA ASN A 565 3.46 -6.12 -19.32
C ASN A 565 3.58 -7.31 -20.30
N GLU A 566 3.08 -7.10 -21.49
CA GLU A 566 3.21 -8.04 -22.60
C GLU A 566 4.64 -8.07 -23.17
N LEU A 567 4.93 -9.12 -23.93
CA LEU A 567 6.27 -9.43 -24.42
C LEU A 567 6.71 -8.53 -25.59
N VAL A 568 8.02 -8.42 -25.74
CA VAL A 568 8.64 -8.00 -27.00
C VAL A 568 8.76 -9.23 -27.89
N MET A 569 8.23 -9.14 -29.11
CA MET A 569 8.31 -10.22 -30.09
C MET A 569 9.37 -9.86 -31.14
N VAL A 570 10.20 -10.80 -31.53
CA VAL A 570 11.18 -10.65 -32.62
C VAL A 570 10.75 -11.59 -33.71
N GLU A 571 10.54 -11.10 -34.92
CA GLU A 571 10.05 -11.90 -36.05
C GLU A 571 8.80 -12.75 -35.73
N GLY A 572 7.91 -12.18 -34.90
CA GLY A 572 6.68 -12.87 -34.46
C GLY A 572 6.87 -13.94 -33.38
N LYS A 573 8.09 -14.13 -32.88
CA LYS A 573 8.41 -15.10 -31.81
C LYS A 573 8.93 -14.39 -30.56
N LYS A 574 8.74 -14.99 -29.39
CA LYS A 574 9.45 -14.58 -28.18
C LYS A 574 10.95 -14.82 -28.40
N PRO A 575 11.84 -13.84 -28.11
CA PRO A 575 13.27 -14.06 -28.19
C PRO A 575 13.65 -15.30 -27.39
N SER A 576 14.22 -16.30 -28.05
CA SER A 576 14.63 -17.56 -27.41
C SER A 576 16.04 -17.44 -26.82
N ARG A 577 16.35 -18.33 -25.87
CA ARG A 577 17.71 -18.47 -25.34
C ARG A 577 18.62 -19.04 -26.45
N GLY A 578 19.82 -18.46 -26.63
CA GLY A 578 20.80 -18.97 -27.62
C GLY A 578 21.45 -17.81 -28.39
N SER A 579 22.05 -18.11 -29.55
CA SER A 579 22.77 -17.15 -30.42
C SER A 579 21.99 -15.90 -30.78
N ASP A 580 20.65 -15.99 -30.82
CA ASP A 580 19.78 -14.87 -31.13
C ASP A 580 19.65 -13.89 -29.95
N HIS A 581 19.94 -14.32 -28.71
CA HIS A 581 19.84 -13.47 -27.52
C HIS A 581 20.82 -12.30 -27.58
N ASP A 582 22.06 -12.57 -27.96
CA ASP A 582 23.14 -11.57 -27.98
C ASP A 582 22.89 -10.49 -29.05
N ALA A 583 22.16 -10.82 -30.10
CA ALA A 583 21.82 -9.88 -31.18
C ALA A 583 20.91 -8.73 -30.73
N TYR A 584 20.15 -8.91 -29.63
CA TYR A 584 19.13 -7.96 -29.18
C TYR A 584 19.37 -7.45 -27.76
N THR A 585 20.62 -7.54 -27.27
CA THR A 585 21.03 -6.89 -26.02
C THR A 585 21.05 -5.37 -26.18
N ILE A 586 20.86 -4.64 -25.06
CA ILE A 586 20.92 -3.17 -25.09
C ILE A 586 22.27 -2.71 -25.66
N ARG A 587 23.38 -3.32 -25.24
CA ARG A 587 24.72 -3.01 -25.76
C ARG A 587 24.79 -3.14 -27.28
N ARG A 588 24.26 -4.25 -27.83
CA ARG A 588 24.30 -4.50 -29.27
C ARG A 588 23.46 -3.50 -30.06
N ILE A 589 22.33 -3.08 -29.49
CA ILE A 589 21.47 -2.05 -30.12
C ILE A 589 22.17 -0.69 -30.10
N LEU A 590 22.90 -0.34 -29.03
CA LEU A 590 23.71 0.88 -28.97
C LEU A 590 24.84 0.87 -30.01
N GLU A 591 25.52 -0.25 -30.21
CA GLU A 591 26.58 -0.43 -31.24
C GLU A 591 26.04 -0.23 -32.68
N GLN A 592 24.72 -0.35 -32.91
CA GLN A 592 24.08 -0.03 -34.19
C GLN A 592 23.68 1.46 -34.32
N GLY A 593 24.15 2.33 -33.40
CA GLY A 593 23.92 3.78 -33.48
C GLY A 593 22.54 4.23 -32.98
N TYR A 594 21.90 3.45 -32.09
CA TYR A 594 20.71 3.89 -31.37
C TYR A 594 21.08 4.35 -29.95
N THR A 595 20.33 5.29 -29.41
CA THR A 595 20.51 5.75 -28.03
C THR A 595 19.54 5.08 -27.07
N GLY A 596 19.89 5.02 -25.80
CA GLY A 596 18.97 4.49 -24.76
C GLY A 596 17.63 5.22 -24.71
N ARG A 597 17.62 6.51 -25.04
CA ARG A 597 16.42 7.35 -25.15
C ARG A 597 15.50 6.90 -26.30
N VAL A 598 16.07 6.54 -27.45
CA VAL A 598 15.31 5.98 -28.58
C VAL A 598 14.70 4.63 -28.20
N ILE A 599 15.47 3.77 -27.54
CA ILE A 599 14.97 2.48 -27.02
C ILE A 599 13.84 2.69 -26.02
N ARG A 600 14.00 3.61 -25.07
CA ARG A 600 12.97 3.97 -24.09
C ARG A 600 11.69 4.48 -24.77
N PHE A 601 11.81 5.43 -25.71
CA PHE A 601 10.67 5.92 -26.48
C PHE A 601 9.96 4.79 -27.21
N TRP A 602 10.71 3.94 -27.91
CA TRP A 602 10.15 2.81 -28.66
C TRP A 602 9.36 1.86 -27.73
N LEU A 603 9.89 1.54 -26.56
CA LEU A 603 9.23 0.67 -25.56
C LEU A 603 7.95 1.30 -25.00
N LEU A 604 7.92 2.64 -24.84
CA LEU A 604 6.77 3.39 -24.34
C LEU A 604 5.72 3.69 -25.42
N SER A 605 6.07 3.62 -26.70
CA SER A 605 5.19 3.99 -27.82
C SER A 605 3.95 3.10 -27.96
N ARG A 606 3.94 1.94 -27.29
CA ARG A 606 2.83 0.99 -27.31
C ARG A 606 2.34 0.68 -25.91
N HIS A 607 1.03 0.58 -25.75
CA HIS A 607 0.41 0.22 -24.48
C HIS A 607 1.05 -1.04 -23.88
N TYR A 608 1.38 -1.04 -22.59
CA TYR A 608 2.16 -2.11 -21.95
C TYR A 608 1.49 -3.49 -22.03
N ARG A 609 0.16 -3.56 -22.05
CA ARG A 609 -0.61 -4.82 -22.18
C ARG A 609 -0.75 -5.34 -23.60
N LYS A 610 -0.14 -4.71 -24.59
CA LYS A 610 -0.11 -5.22 -25.96
C LYS A 610 1.31 -5.64 -26.34
N PRO A 611 1.53 -6.77 -27.01
CA PRO A 611 2.86 -7.13 -27.47
C PRO A 611 3.41 -6.08 -28.42
N ILE A 612 4.73 -5.87 -28.38
CA ILE A 612 5.44 -4.98 -29.29
C ILE A 612 6.37 -5.82 -30.17
N SER A 613 6.33 -5.60 -31.48
CA SER A 613 7.17 -6.30 -32.44
C SER A 613 8.43 -5.51 -32.72
N PHE A 614 9.58 -6.11 -32.38
CA PHE A 614 10.88 -5.54 -32.66
C PHE A 614 11.26 -5.78 -34.12
N SER A 615 11.73 -4.73 -34.75
CA SER A 615 12.48 -4.74 -35.99
C SER A 615 13.37 -3.52 -36.03
N TRP A 616 14.48 -3.57 -36.76
CA TRP A 616 15.37 -2.42 -36.95
C TRP A 616 14.62 -1.22 -37.55
N SER A 617 13.72 -1.45 -38.52
CA SER A 617 12.87 -0.40 -39.09
C SER A 617 11.94 0.23 -38.04
N SER A 618 11.47 -0.51 -37.05
CA SER A 618 10.66 0.06 -35.96
C SER A 618 11.48 0.95 -35.01
N LEU A 619 12.74 0.61 -34.79
CA LEU A 619 13.67 1.48 -34.06
C LEU A 619 14.07 2.72 -34.91
N ASP A 620 14.25 2.59 -36.22
CA ASP A 620 14.48 3.75 -37.12
C ASP A 620 13.32 4.72 -37.06
N ALA A 621 12.09 4.23 -37.10
CA ALA A 621 10.90 5.06 -36.94
C ALA A 621 10.89 5.79 -35.60
N ALA A 622 11.27 5.11 -34.51
CA ALA A 622 11.41 5.71 -33.17
C ALA A 622 12.54 6.76 -33.15
N LYS A 623 13.70 6.47 -33.75
CA LYS A 623 14.83 7.41 -33.89
C LYS A 623 14.40 8.68 -34.60
N ASN A 624 13.72 8.55 -35.73
CA ASN A 624 13.20 9.69 -36.46
C ASN A 624 12.19 10.51 -35.65
N THR A 625 11.30 9.85 -34.92
CA THR A 625 10.31 10.54 -34.08
C THR A 625 10.99 11.31 -32.95
N VAL A 626 11.97 10.72 -32.29
CA VAL A 626 12.76 11.39 -31.22
C VAL A 626 13.52 12.58 -31.81
N ALA A 627 14.12 12.44 -33.03
CA ALA A 627 14.82 13.54 -33.70
C ALA A 627 13.84 14.68 -34.03
N HIS A 628 12.62 14.41 -34.47
CA HIS A 628 11.61 15.45 -34.71
C HIS A 628 11.21 16.18 -33.38
N LEU A 629 11.13 15.46 -32.26
CA LEU A 629 10.89 16.09 -30.95
C LEU A 629 12.06 16.99 -30.55
N ASP A 630 13.28 16.56 -30.80
CA ASP A 630 14.49 17.37 -30.52
C ASP A 630 14.49 18.65 -31.37
N LEU A 631 14.21 18.54 -32.66
CA LEU A 631 14.08 19.70 -33.55
C LEU A 631 12.99 20.67 -33.09
N PHE A 632 11.87 20.15 -32.63
CA PHE A 632 10.80 20.97 -32.07
C PHE A 632 11.28 21.75 -30.82
N VAL A 633 11.96 21.07 -29.89
CA VAL A 633 12.48 21.68 -28.67
C VAL A 633 13.53 22.76 -29.01
N GLU A 634 14.44 22.47 -29.97
CA GLU A 634 15.45 23.41 -30.44
C GLU A 634 14.80 24.64 -31.08
N LYS A 635 13.80 24.43 -31.95
CA LYS A 635 13.04 25.50 -32.60
C LYS A 635 12.28 26.35 -31.59
N LEU A 636 11.66 25.73 -30.55
CA LEU A 636 10.97 26.44 -29.50
C LEU A 636 11.91 27.40 -28.74
N ARG A 637 13.18 27.03 -28.59
CA ARG A 637 14.20 27.84 -27.93
C ARG A 637 14.74 28.94 -28.85
N SER A 638 15.11 28.60 -30.09
CA SER A 638 15.87 29.45 -31.02
C SER A 638 15.01 30.34 -31.92
N SER A 639 13.70 30.07 -32.05
CA SER A 639 12.83 30.86 -32.94
C SER A 639 12.78 32.33 -32.48
N SER A 640 12.73 33.25 -33.44
CA SER A 640 12.62 34.70 -33.21
C SER A 640 11.37 35.00 -32.36
N PRO A 641 11.42 36.00 -31.45
CA PRO A 641 10.26 36.40 -30.69
C PRO A 641 9.13 36.90 -31.60
N GLY A 642 7.92 36.38 -31.39
CA GLY A 642 6.68 36.80 -32.03
C GLY A 642 5.75 37.53 -31.06
N GLY A 643 4.53 37.73 -31.48
CA GLY A 643 3.44 38.25 -30.60
C GLY A 643 2.87 37.19 -29.65
N PRO A 644 2.12 37.62 -28.64
CA PRO A 644 1.42 36.70 -27.73
C PRO A 644 0.43 35.81 -28.47
N TYR A 645 0.33 34.54 -28.07
CA TYR A 645 -0.65 33.60 -28.60
C TYR A 645 -1.78 33.36 -27.61
N SER A 646 -2.93 33.97 -27.87
CA SER A 646 -4.07 33.96 -26.96
C SER A 646 -4.58 32.57 -26.58
N GLU A 647 -4.30 31.55 -27.40
CA GLU A 647 -4.75 30.16 -27.16
C GLU A 647 -3.69 29.28 -26.50
N MET A 648 -2.49 29.82 -26.16
CA MET A 648 -1.41 29.04 -25.56
C MET A 648 -1.84 28.34 -24.25
N ASP A 649 -2.52 29.07 -23.38
CA ASP A 649 -2.99 28.51 -22.10
C ASP A 649 -4.01 27.38 -22.33
N GLN A 650 -4.86 27.49 -23.37
CA GLN A 650 -5.81 26.44 -23.72
C GLN A 650 -5.10 25.22 -24.34
N LEU A 651 -4.07 25.42 -25.16
CA LEU A 651 -3.28 24.32 -25.69
C LEU A 651 -2.54 23.55 -24.62
N LEU A 652 -1.96 24.26 -23.66
CA LEU A 652 -1.27 23.65 -22.51
C LEU A 652 -2.25 22.92 -21.60
N TYR A 653 -3.40 23.50 -21.31
CA TYR A 653 -4.47 22.83 -20.57
C TYR A 653 -4.88 21.52 -21.29
N ASN A 654 -5.13 21.58 -22.58
CA ASN A 654 -5.52 20.41 -23.37
C ASN A 654 -4.44 19.32 -23.37
N LEU A 655 -3.16 19.71 -23.53
CA LEU A 655 -2.03 18.80 -23.45
C LEU A 655 -2.02 18.07 -22.09
N LYS A 656 -1.98 18.84 -21.01
CA LYS A 656 -1.90 18.29 -19.64
C LYS A 656 -3.11 17.41 -19.31
N HIS A 657 -4.30 17.91 -19.59
CA HIS A 657 -5.54 17.19 -19.28
C HIS A 657 -5.63 15.87 -20.04
N LYS A 658 -5.52 15.87 -21.36
CA LYS A 658 -5.58 14.65 -22.18
C LYS A 658 -4.45 13.65 -21.84
N PHE A 659 -3.25 14.19 -21.53
CA PHE A 659 -2.12 13.37 -21.17
C PHE A 659 -2.36 12.66 -19.83
N ILE A 660 -2.78 13.41 -18.80
CA ILE A 660 -3.06 12.84 -17.48
C ILE A 660 -4.24 11.88 -17.52
N GLU A 661 -5.31 12.21 -18.24
CA GLU A 661 -6.47 11.33 -18.43
C GLU A 661 -6.07 9.99 -19.08
N ALA A 662 -5.20 10.03 -20.08
CA ALA A 662 -4.67 8.81 -20.71
C ALA A 662 -3.80 7.98 -19.76
N MET A 663 -3.00 8.65 -18.92
CA MET A 663 -2.15 7.98 -17.93
C MET A 663 -2.96 7.44 -16.75
N ASP A 664 -4.00 8.14 -16.34
CA ASP A 664 -4.92 7.67 -15.28
C ASP A 664 -5.71 6.43 -15.75
N ASP A 665 -5.93 6.27 -17.03
CA ASP A 665 -6.59 5.08 -17.63
C ASP A 665 -5.56 4.00 -18.00
N ASP A 666 -5.05 3.31 -16.99
CA ASP A 666 -4.20 2.12 -17.15
C ASP A 666 -2.86 2.43 -17.86
N LEU A 667 -2.27 3.58 -17.54
CA LEU A 667 -0.98 4.03 -18.08
C LEU A 667 -0.93 3.99 -19.63
N ASN A 668 -1.98 4.50 -20.27
CA ASN A 668 -2.11 4.48 -21.73
C ASN A 668 -1.16 5.46 -22.43
N MET A 669 0.13 5.14 -22.38
CA MET A 669 1.20 5.97 -22.91
C MET A 669 1.05 6.25 -24.41
N ALA A 670 0.48 5.31 -25.17
CA ALA A 670 0.25 5.52 -26.60
C ALA A 670 -0.74 6.67 -26.86
N LEU A 671 -1.82 6.77 -26.07
CA LEU A 671 -2.78 7.86 -26.15
C LEU A 671 -2.18 9.16 -25.59
N ALA A 672 -1.41 9.08 -24.51
CA ALA A 672 -0.71 10.22 -23.93
C ALA A 672 0.28 10.85 -24.93
N LEU A 673 1.06 10.05 -25.65
CA LEU A 673 1.95 10.53 -26.71
C LEU A 673 1.19 11.20 -27.88
N ALA A 674 -0.02 10.75 -28.21
CA ALA A 674 -0.83 11.40 -29.23
C ALA A 674 -1.15 12.86 -28.88
N SER A 675 -1.45 13.15 -27.59
CA SER A 675 -1.68 14.54 -27.13
C SER A 675 -0.41 15.40 -27.18
N LEU A 676 0.77 14.80 -26.94
CA LEU A 676 2.05 15.49 -27.12
C LEU A 676 2.28 15.84 -28.58
N PHE A 677 2.04 14.91 -29.52
CA PHE A 677 2.20 15.19 -30.95
C PHE A 677 1.18 16.20 -31.49
N GLU A 678 -0.04 16.21 -30.95
CA GLU A 678 -1.03 17.24 -31.27
C GLU A 678 -0.53 18.64 -30.88
N PHE A 679 -0.03 18.76 -29.64
CA PHE A 679 0.55 19.99 -29.10
C PHE A 679 1.76 20.45 -29.90
N THR A 680 2.74 19.58 -30.15
CA THR A 680 3.97 19.94 -30.88
C THR A 680 3.66 20.41 -32.32
N ARG A 681 2.71 19.77 -33.00
CA ARG A 681 2.26 20.16 -34.35
C ARG A 681 1.63 21.55 -34.34
N GLU A 682 0.76 21.85 -33.40
CA GLU A 682 0.07 23.14 -33.35
C GLU A 682 1.03 24.27 -32.96
N VAL A 683 1.90 24.05 -31.97
CA VAL A 683 2.93 25.03 -31.60
C VAL A 683 3.90 25.29 -32.75
N ASN A 684 4.33 24.24 -33.50
CA ASN A 684 5.16 24.40 -34.70
C ASN A 684 4.45 25.27 -35.75
N ARG A 685 3.15 25.02 -36.02
CA ARG A 685 2.37 25.81 -36.98
C ARG A 685 2.35 27.30 -36.61
N VAL A 686 2.15 27.61 -35.34
CA VAL A 686 2.13 28.98 -34.81
C VAL A 686 3.50 29.64 -34.94
N MET A 687 4.58 28.91 -34.57
CA MET A 687 5.95 29.40 -34.71
C MET A 687 6.30 29.74 -36.17
N ASP A 688 5.86 28.92 -37.14
CA ASP A 688 6.12 29.14 -38.57
C ASP A 688 5.34 30.32 -39.14
N GLN A 689 4.11 30.57 -38.67
CA GLN A 689 3.25 31.64 -39.17
C GLN A 689 3.57 33.01 -38.60
N ARG A 690 3.88 33.11 -37.31
CA ARG A 690 3.97 34.43 -36.64
C ARG A 690 4.99 34.52 -35.48
N GLY A 691 5.69 33.43 -35.21
CA GLY A 691 6.53 33.33 -34.02
C GLY A 691 5.71 33.22 -32.71
N LEU A 692 6.40 33.05 -31.61
CA LEU A 692 5.81 33.01 -30.27
C LEU A 692 6.49 34.04 -29.37
N SER A 693 5.72 34.63 -28.45
CA SER A 693 6.29 35.49 -27.41
C SER A 693 7.25 34.70 -26.50
N THR A 694 8.20 35.39 -25.87
CA THR A 694 9.10 34.79 -24.88
C THR A 694 8.33 34.10 -23.74
N LEU A 695 7.22 34.72 -23.31
CA LEU A 695 6.36 34.13 -22.28
C LEU A 695 5.68 32.83 -22.73
N ASP A 696 5.16 32.81 -23.98
CA ASP A 696 4.51 31.60 -24.51
C ASP A 696 5.51 30.44 -24.68
N LYS A 697 6.75 30.74 -25.11
CA LYS A 697 7.85 29.76 -25.17
C LYS A 697 8.18 29.20 -23.79
N GLN A 698 8.29 30.08 -22.78
CA GLN A 698 8.53 29.65 -21.41
C GLN A 698 7.42 28.73 -20.91
N LYS A 699 6.15 29.13 -21.09
CA LYS A 699 4.99 28.31 -20.70
C LYS A 699 4.98 26.94 -21.41
N ALA A 700 5.30 26.91 -22.71
CA ALA A 700 5.39 25.68 -23.47
C ALA A 700 6.51 24.78 -22.94
N GLY A 701 7.68 25.32 -22.64
CA GLY A 701 8.81 24.62 -22.02
C GLY A 701 8.47 24.02 -20.65
N GLU A 702 7.84 24.82 -19.78
CA GLU A 702 7.38 24.35 -18.44
C GLU A 702 6.35 23.21 -18.56
N GLY A 703 5.38 23.33 -19.46
CA GLY A 703 4.39 22.27 -19.71
C GLY A 703 5.02 20.97 -20.24
N LEU A 704 6.01 21.08 -21.12
CA LEU A 704 6.78 19.93 -21.61
C LEU A 704 7.63 19.31 -20.49
N GLN A 705 8.26 20.13 -19.64
CA GLN A 705 9.05 19.64 -18.51
C GLN A 705 8.20 18.85 -17.52
N GLU A 706 7.00 19.31 -17.22
CA GLU A 706 6.07 18.63 -16.34
C GLU A 706 5.73 17.23 -16.83
N ILE A 707 5.30 17.06 -18.10
CA ILE A 707 5.00 15.73 -18.64
C ILE A 707 6.25 14.86 -18.85
N ASN A 708 7.40 15.49 -19.12
CA ASN A 708 8.66 14.77 -19.30
C ASN A 708 9.22 14.22 -17.97
N SER A 709 8.78 14.73 -16.84
CA SER A 709 9.24 14.28 -15.53
C SER A 709 9.05 12.78 -15.28
N PHE A 710 8.02 12.19 -15.91
CA PHE A 710 7.77 10.74 -15.84
C PHE A 710 8.03 9.99 -17.15
N MET A 711 8.00 10.64 -18.33
CA MET A 711 8.37 9.99 -19.59
C MET A 711 9.88 9.85 -19.75
N ASP A 712 10.61 10.92 -19.48
CA ASP A 712 12.05 11.07 -19.63
C ASP A 712 12.56 10.73 -21.06
N ILE A 713 11.86 11.29 -22.06
CA ILE A 713 12.17 11.11 -23.48
C ILE A 713 12.58 12.42 -24.20
N LEU A 714 12.32 13.59 -23.58
CA LEU A 714 12.67 14.89 -24.15
C LEU A 714 13.97 15.41 -23.51
N ASP A 715 14.87 15.95 -24.31
CA ASP A 715 16.05 16.69 -23.84
C ASP A 715 15.72 18.18 -23.82
N LEU A 716 15.15 18.64 -22.68
CA LEU A 716 14.68 20.02 -22.53
C LEU A 716 15.78 20.99 -22.07
N GLU A 717 16.91 20.52 -21.63
CA GLU A 717 18.08 21.35 -21.32
C GLU A 717 19.00 21.45 -22.53
N PRO A 718 19.61 22.60 -22.78
CA PRO A 718 20.66 22.69 -23.80
C PRO A 718 21.79 21.73 -23.42
N SER A 719 22.22 20.90 -24.35
CA SER A 719 23.48 20.19 -24.19
C SER A 719 24.57 21.25 -23.97
N LYS A 720 25.09 21.37 -22.72
CA LYS A 720 26.23 22.22 -22.47
C LYS A 720 27.40 21.61 -23.23
N PRO A 721 28.01 22.35 -24.18
CA PRO A 721 29.24 21.87 -24.74
C PRO A 721 30.28 21.76 -23.65
N GLY A 722 31.15 20.77 -23.72
CA GLY A 722 32.37 20.80 -22.90
C GLY A 722 33.14 22.12 -23.14
N GLU A 723 33.78 22.67 -22.12
CA GLU A 723 34.55 23.92 -22.22
C GLU A 723 35.50 23.95 -23.47
N GLU A 724 35.95 22.77 -23.87
CA GLU A 724 36.83 22.59 -25.03
C GLU A 724 36.09 22.83 -26.37
N VAL A 725 34.82 22.44 -26.46
CA VAL A 725 33.99 22.68 -27.65
C VAL A 725 33.64 24.15 -27.80
N GLU A 726 33.27 24.81 -26.71
CA GLU A 726 33.03 26.27 -26.74
C GLU A 726 34.27 27.02 -27.15
N LYS A 727 35.44 26.59 -26.65
CA LYS A 727 36.72 27.18 -27.02
C LYS A 727 37.01 27.00 -28.50
N ARG A 728 36.83 25.79 -29.05
CA ARG A 728 37.04 25.49 -30.48
C ARG A 728 36.09 26.24 -31.39
N VAL A 729 34.81 26.35 -31.02
CA VAL A 729 33.86 27.17 -31.80
C VAL A 729 34.24 28.63 -31.83
N LYS A 730 34.71 29.20 -30.70
CA LYS A 730 35.24 30.56 -30.64
C LYS A 730 36.50 30.73 -31.49
N GLU A 731 37.48 29.82 -31.41
CA GLU A 731 38.68 29.80 -32.21
C GLU A 731 38.35 29.78 -33.74
N ARG A 732 37.35 28.98 -34.13
CA ARG A 732 36.85 28.94 -35.51
C ARG A 732 36.28 30.31 -35.97
N GLU A 733 35.48 30.95 -35.11
CA GLU A 733 34.90 32.26 -35.39
C GLU A 733 35.98 33.35 -35.51
N GLU A 734 37.02 33.31 -34.64
CA GLU A 734 38.15 34.22 -34.75
C GLU A 734 38.96 34.03 -36.04
N ALA A 735 39.19 32.77 -36.47
CA ALA A 735 39.84 32.46 -37.73
C ALA A 735 39.01 33.03 -38.91
N ARG A 736 37.67 32.87 -38.89
CA ARG A 736 36.78 33.43 -39.93
C ARG A 736 36.82 34.97 -39.97
N LYS A 737 36.79 35.62 -38.81
CA LYS A 737 36.93 37.09 -38.72
C LYS A 737 38.25 37.59 -39.26
N LYS A 738 39.34 36.82 -39.10
CA LYS A 738 40.65 37.08 -39.67
C LYS A 738 40.78 36.66 -41.15
N LYS A 739 39.72 36.09 -41.73
CA LYS A 739 39.70 35.54 -43.10
C LYS A 739 40.66 34.37 -43.31
N ASP A 740 41.06 33.69 -42.27
CA ASP A 740 41.88 32.48 -42.31
C ASP A 740 40.94 31.25 -42.50
N TRP A 741 40.54 31.04 -43.74
CA TRP A 741 39.61 29.98 -44.14
C TRP A 741 40.22 28.60 -43.89
N ALA A 742 41.54 28.43 -44.06
CA ALA A 742 42.21 27.15 -43.89
C ALA A 742 42.20 26.72 -42.41
N ALA A 743 42.40 27.65 -41.48
CA ALA A 743 42.28 27.38 -40.06
C ALA A 743 40.82 27.10 -39.63
N ALA A 744 39.84 27.87 -40.19
CA ALA A 744 38.43 27.70 -39.92
C ALA A 744 37.89 26.32 -40.36
N ASP A 745 38.34 25.86 -41.52
CA ASP A 745 37.93 24.55 -42.09
C ASP A 745 38.56 23.39 -41.31
N ARG A 746 39.80 23.52 -40.88
CA ARG A 746 40.49 22.54 -40.01
C ARG A 746 39.76 22.40 -38.70
N ILE A 747 39.44 23.49 -38.01
CA ILE A 747 38.70 23.45 -36.75
C ILE A 747 37.28 22.87 -36.93
N ARG A 748 36.66 23.16 -38.06
CA ARG A 748 35.35 22.57 -38.44
C ARG A 748 35.45 21.05 -38.56
N GLN A 749 36.53 20.55 -39.18
CA GLN A 749 36.76 19.11 -39.30
C GLN A 749 37.10 18.48 -37.93
N GLU A 750 37.91 19.13 -37.10
CA GLU A 750 38.19 18.68 -35.75
C GLU A 750 36.90 18.58 -34.88
N LEU A 751 36.02 19.59 -34.97
CA LEU A 751 34.70 19.57 -34.34
C LEU A 751 33.82 18.44 -34.86
N LYS A 752 33.84 18.19 -36.15
CA LYS A 752 33.13 17.09 -36.81
C LYS A 752 33.66 15.73 -36.35
N ASP A 753 35.00 15.57 -36.22
CA ASP A 753 35.63 14.37 -35.71
C ASP A 753 35.32 14.14 -34.22
N MET A 754 34.98 15.20 -33.47
CA MET A 754 34.44 15.16 -32.10
C MET A 754 32.89 14.94 -32.08
N GLY A 755 32.25 14.66 -33.22
CA GLY A 755 30.82 14.49 -33.32
C GLY A 755 30.00 15.79 -33.22
N ILE A 756 30.60 16.95 -33.60
CA ILE A 756 29.94 18.26 -33.51
C ILE A 756 29.82 18.88 -34.86
N GLU A 757 28.57 19.06 -35.31
CA GLU A 757 28.28 19.81 -36.53
C GLU A 757 28.06 21.30 -36.20
N VAL A 758 28.80 22.18 -36.86
CA VAL A 758 28.66 23.64 -36.74
C VAL A 758 27.92 24.18 -37.97
N ILE A 759 26.77 24.83 -37.70
CA ILE A 759 25.92 25.45 -38.73
C ILE A 759 26.07 26.97 -38.62
N ASP A 760 26.45 27.62 -39.72
CA ASP A 760 26.56 29.06 -39.77
C ASP A 760 25.20 29.71 -40.00
N THR A 761 24.74 30.55 -39.07
CA THR A 761 23.52 31.32 -39.19
C THR A 761 23.79 32.82 -39.26
N LYS A 762 22.79 33.64 -39.64
CA LYS A 762 22.93 35.11 -39.72
C LYS A 762 23.19 35.73 -38.33
N GLU A 763 22.88 35.02 -37.27
CA GLU A 763 23.04 35.48 -35.88
C GLU A 763 24.29 34.92 -35.21
N GLY A 764 25.10 34.11 -35.90
CA GLY A 764 26.33 33.48 -35.42
C GLY A 764 26.32 31.95 -35.64
N PRO A 765 27.44 31.25 -35.33
CA PRO A 765 27.50 29.81 -35.50
C PRO A 765 26.65 29.12 -34.43
N VAL A 766 25.77 28.23 -34.89
CA VAL A 766 25.05 27.28 -34.02
C VAL A 766 25.70 25.92 -34.23
N TRP A 767 25.93 25.22 -33.16
CA TRP A 767 26.54 23.87 -33.22
C TRP A 767 25.56 22.85 -32.68
N ARG A 768 25.65 21.63 -33.15
CA ARG A 768 24.95 20.48 -32.63
C ARG A 768 25.90 19.30 -32.52
N MET A 769 25.73 18.46 -31.49
CA MET A 769 26.39 17.16 -31.47
C MET A 769 25.81 16.32 -32.63
N GLU A 770 26.66 15.84 -33.54
CA GLU A 770 26.31 14.68 -34.35
C GLU A 770 26.15 13.54 -33.32
N LYS A 771 24.92 13.16 -33.04
CA LYS A 771 24.64 12.10 -32.09
C LYS A 771 25.14 10.80 -32.69
N GLU A 772 26.17 10.17 -32.05
CA GLU A 772 26.56 8.79 -32.30
C GLU A 772 25.39 7.84 -32.36
#